data_b42725b7bd77dda4e22421c832f9d605
#
_entry.id   b42725b7bd77dda4e22421c832f9d605
#
_cell.length_a   1.000
_cell.length_b   1.000
_cell.length_c   1.000
_cell.angle_alpha   90.00
_cell.angle_beta   90.00
_cell.angle_gamma   90.00
#
_symmetry.space_group_name_H-M   'P 1'
#
loop_
_entity.id
_entity.type
_entity.pdbx_description
1 polymer ?
#
loop_
_entity_poly.entity_id
_entity_poly.type
_entity_poly.pdbx_seq_one_letter_code
_entity_poly.pdbx_strand_id
1 'polypeptide(L)'
;APEARVWSYVMWNVLADRPGVLAALAAGAEPERYDAGSHEEAVARALAKAAQPPSWDDPDPRFGGGRTGLEGAVHPAGILGVELEIGSQAETEVPFVLTWHTPTHVTTRDPELDYGHYYSRHFPSAGAVAEHLLQTWPIRLNETRALADFITQSDLPPWMAEKLINDNTVQSSNTIVTRAGDLFTLEASPMMFGALGTLDQRLVSHPAFSLFYPDLNRSELRTFARLQRPDGSLPHFNGNAHVALGSAEVEYGVTGWPDLACSFIIQCYRDWTETGEAGFYQEMLPALWRAADFLLAADQDGDGVPEGGSSWDIEHYPGCFIATATLWLGTLRVLEQCALRGHETHRLVRLRDAFRKASATVAGMWNGHSYLKNYDPRTGSKSDDIFLGQLAGEWVVRQLGLAPVLPEDRVQTVLATLYRLHGDRDRYRLMPIQVQRDGRLPDRKYAWHAWPQYGLVFVDCVALYSGQASAALASIAAFDHVVRDVNKTPWATTLWHDARTGQPDFESFIGRDWYMNTAASWFVLSALTGFTPDEPAAALTMGSALAPDQSTVCHPVVTPRYWATLAIRRTAQGLNVTFTPIRFFRGDTIRVQRIRWRGQLNQAHCGTRSCVVETAAPYMDIHLPVPQELRLGAALTLDVVPCV
;
A
#
# COMPACT_ATOMS: atom_id res chain seq x y z
N ALA A 1 -33.06 33.78 27.90
CA ALA A 1 -32.07 33.93 26.80
C ALA A 1 -32.82 33.68 25.51
N PRO A 2 -32.63 34.44 24.43
CA PRO A 2 -33.33 34.17 23.17
C PRO A 2 -32.88 32.81 22.63
N GLU A 3 -33.85 32.02 22.19
CA GLU A 3 -33.61 30.78 21.44
C GLU A 3 -32.80 31.12 20.20
N ALA A 4 -31.68 30.45 20.00
CA ALA A 4 -30.87 30.64 18.81
C ALA A 4 -31.41 29.71 17.71
N ARG A 5 -31.81 30.29 16.57
CA ARG A 5 -32.11 29.53 15.35
C ARG A 5 -30.83 29.33 14.55
N VAL A 6 -30.46 28.08 14.31
CA VAL A 6 -29.27 27.75 13.57
C VAL A 6 -29.70 27.06 12.26
N TRP A 7 -29.17 27.55 11.14
CA TRP A 7 -29.38 26.97 9.82
C TRP A 7 -28.13 26.27 9.36
N SER A 8 -28.25 25.03 8.90
CA SER A 8 -27.19 24.29 8.29
C SER A 8 -27.54 23.92 6.86
N TYR A 9 -26.65 24.19 5.93
CA TYR A 9 -26.85 23.96 4.49
C TYR A 9 -25.79 23.07 3.92
N VAL A 10 -26.18 22.13 3.06
CA VAL A 10 -25.29 21.39 2.17
C VAL A 10 -25.60 21.78 0.74
N MET A 11 -24.64 22.36 0.04
CA MET A 11 -24.75 22.72 -1.35
C MET A 11 -23.94 21.72 -2.19
N TRP A 12 -24.54 21.17 -3.21
CA TRP A 12 -23.94 20.20 -4.11
C TRP A 12 -24.19 20.54 -5.57
N ASN A 13 -23.22 20.28 -6.41
CA ASN A 13 -23.37 20.33 -7.86
C ASN A 13 -23.47 18.91 -8.40
N VAL A 14 -24.53 18.62 -9.14
CA VAL A 14 -24.72 17.34 -9.81
C VAL A 14 -24.56 17.57 -11.31
N LEU A 15 -23.62 16.87 -11.93
CA LEU A 15 -23.52 16.79 -13.39
C LEU A 15 -24.68 15.92 -13.89
N ALA A 16 -25.69 16.54 -14.46
CA ALA A 16 -26.87 15.84 -14.97
C ALA A 16 -26.82 15.71 -16.50
N ASP A 17 -26.18 14.66 -16.95
CA ASP A 17 -26.28 14.22 -18.35
C ASP A 17 -27.56 13.39 -18.64
N ARG A 18 -28.43 13.20 -17.63
CA ARG A 18 -29.60 12.31 -17.76
C ARG A 18 -30.89 12.94 -17.26
N PRO A 19 -31.94 12.99 -18.09
CA PRO A 19 -33.26 13.57 -17.75
C PRO A 19 -33.91 12.98 -16.49
N GLY A 20 -33.60 11.73 -16.12
CA GLY A 20 -34.17 11.06 -14.95
C GLY A 20 -33.68 11.60 -13.61
N VAL A 21 -32.49 12.19 -13.55
CA VAL A 21 -31.94 12.77 -12.32
C VAL A 21 -32.61 14.09 -11.98
N LEU A 22 -32.93 14.91 -12.99
CA LEU A 22 -33.67 16.16 -12.83
C LEU A 22 -35.14 15.92 -12.39
N ALA A 23 -35.77 14.83 -12.87
CA ALA A 23 -37.14 14.46 -12.48
C ALA A 23 -37.20 13.99 -11.01
N ALA A 24 -36.15 13.29 -10.49
CA ALA A 24 -36.09 12.85 -9.10
C ALA A 24 -35.85 14.03 -8.12
N LEU A 25 -35.07 15.03 -8.52
CA LEU A 25 -34.84 16.25 -7.75
C LEU A 25 -36.06 17.16 -7.71
N ALA A 26 -36.85 17.20 -8.83
CA ALA A 26 -38.05 18.02 -8.94
C ALA A 26 -39.29 17.39 -8.25
N ALA A 27 -39.33 16.07 -8.09
CA ALA A 27 -40.50 15.36 -7.53
C ALA A 27 -40.50 15.28 -5.99
N GLY A 28 -39.36 15.63 -5.32
CA GLY A 28 -39.22 15.48 -3.89
C GLY A 28 -39.37 16.73 -3.04
N ALA A 29 -39.59 17.89 -3.60
CA ALA A 29 -39.67 19.14 -2.87
C ALA A 29 -40.88 19.96 -3.24
N GLU A 30 -42.01 19.73 -2.57
CA GLU A 30 -42.89 20.85 -2.33
C GLU A 30 -42.28 21.74 -1.26
N PRO A 31 -41.94 23.00 -1.54
CA PRO A 31 -41.45 23.90 -0.51
C PRO A 31 -42.57 24.23 0.45
N GLU A 32 -42.53 23.72 1.68
CA GLU A 32 -43.30 24.32 2.75
C GLU A 32 -42.88 25.78 2.92
N ARG A 33 -43.84 26.66 3.07
CA ARG A 33 -43.64 28.12 3.13
C ARG A 33 -42.71 28.53 4.23
N TYR A 34 -41.63 29.22 3.86
CA TYR A 34 -40.76 29.93 4.76
C TYR A 34 -41.19 31.40 4.91
N ASP A 35 -41.37 31.86 6.14
CA ASP A 35 -41.58 33.26 6.44
C ASP A 35 -40.23 33.91 6.78
N ALA A 36 -39.62 34.66 5.82
CA ALA A 36 -38.32 35.23 6.05
C ALA A 36 -37.92 36.35 5.11
N GLY A 37 -38.08 37.55 5.53
CA GLY A 37 -37.73 38.74 4.77
C GLY A 37 -36.24 39.00 4.51
N SER A 38 -35.28 38.34 5.16
CA SER A 38 -33.83 38.55 4.91
C SER A 38 -33.13 37.28 4.45
N HIS A 39 -33.75 36.13 4.66
CA HIS A 39 -33.16 34.82 4.37
C HIS A 39 -33.45 34.39 2.93
N GLU A 40 -34.63 34.68 2.40
CA GLU A 40 -34.97 34.45 1.00
C GLU A 40 -34.00 35.12 0.03
N GLU A 41 -33.60 36.36 0.34
CA GLU A 41 -32.58 37.07 -0.44
C GLU A 41 -31.21 36.43 -0.37
N ALA A 42 -30.81 35.84 0.77
CA ALA A 42 -29.53 35.13 0.90
C ALA A 42 -29.55 33.80 0.16
N VAL A 43 -30.66 33.05 0.24
CA VAL A 43 -30.88 31.80 -0.50
C VAL A 43 -31.02 32.09 -2.00
N ALA A 44 -31.78 33.12 -2.40
CA ALA A 44 -31.89 33.53 -3.79
C ALA A 44 -30.54 33.98 -4.38
N ARG A 45 -29.70 34.71 -3.59
CA ARG A 45 -28.34 35.06 -4.00
C ARG A 45 -27.42 33.84 -4.10
N ALA A 46 -27.53 32.88 -3.19
CA ALA A 46 -26.78 31.63 -3.24
C ALA A 46 -27.18 30.77 -4.46
N LEU A 47 -28.48 30.69 -4.74
CA LEU A 47 -29.01 30.00 -5.90
C LEU A 47 -28.65 30.72 -7.21
N ALA A 48 -28.70 32.06 -7.23
CA ALA A 48 -28.29 32.86 -8.39
C ALA A 48 -26.77 32.74 -8.62
N LYS A 49 -25.97 32.63 -7.57
CA LYS A 49 -24.53 32.39 -7.67
C LYS A 49 -24.20 30.98 -8.10
N ALA A 50 -24.97 29.99 -7.63
CA ALA A 50 -24.84 28.60 -8.05
C ALA A 50 -25.34 28.35 -9.48
N ALA A 51 -26.27 29.17 -9.98
CA ALA A 51 -26.75 29.16 -11.36
C ALA A 51 -25.84 29.90 -12.35
N GLN A 52 -24.86 30.68 -11.85
CA GLN A 52 -23.82 31.23 -12.73
C GLN A 52 -22.82 30.11 -13.01
N PRO A 53 -22.50 29.82 -14.28
CA PRO A 53 -21.43 28.90 -14.58
C PRO A 53 -20.16 29.42 -13.89
N PRO A 54 -19.40 28.57 -13.19
CA PRO A 54 -18.11 28.98 -12.69
C PRO A 54 -17.31 29.52 -13.87
N SER A 55 -16.70 30.68 -13.71
CA SER A 55 -15.78 31.19 -14.72
C SER A 55 -14.57 30.26 -14.71
N TRP A 56 -14.53 29.34 -15.65
CA TRP A 56 -13.42 28.39 -15.85
C TRP A 56 -12.16 29.08 -16.39
N ASP A 57 -12.18 30.39 -16.46
CA ASP A 57 -11.06 31.23 -16.87
C ASP A 57 -10.09 31.60 -15.75
N ASP A 58 -10.33 31.16 -14.52
CA ASP A 58 -9.32 31.23 -13.46
C ASP A 58 -8.54 29.90 -13.44
N PRO A 59 -7.36 29.85 -14.06
CA PRO A 59 -6.56 28.64 -14.06
C PRO A 59 -5.94 28.51 -12.66
N ASP A 60 -6.68 27.92 -11.72
CA ASP A 60 -6.03 27.39 -10.53
C ASP A 60 -5.15 26.22 -11.00
N PRO A 61 -3.82 26.41 -11.08
CA PRO A 61 -2.91 25.38 -11.59
C PRO A 61 -2.92 24.10 -10.77
N ARG A 62 -3.57 24.11 -9.60
CA ARG A 62 -3.74 22.97 -8.71
C ARG A 62 -4.79 21.96 -9.21
N PHE A 63 -5.70 22.41 -10.07
CA PHE A 63 -6.70 21.56 -10.70
C PHE A 63 -6.51 21.64 -12.21
N GLY A 64 -5.54 20.91 -12.74
CA GLY A 64 -5.22 20.89 -14.17
C GLY A 64 -6.49 20.76 -15.03
N GLY A 65 -7.04 21.87 -15.46
CA GLY A 65 -8.21 21.97 -16.29
C GLY A 65 -7.93 21.42 -17.68
N GLY A 66 -8.11 20.12 -17.87
CA GLY A 66 -8.40 19.59 -19.19
C GLY A 66 -9.71 20.21 -19.63
N ARG A 67 -9.72 20.98 -20.71
CA ARG A 67 -10.96 21.39 -21.40
C ARG A 67 -11.71 20.13 -21.80
N THR A 68 -12.63 19.67 -20.95
CA THR A 68 -13.71 18.81 -21.38
C THR A 68 -14.67 19.73 -22.12
N GLY A 69 -15.06 19.39 -23.34
CA GLY A 69 -15.93 20.21 -24.20
C GLY A 69 -17.38 20.30 -23.69
N LEU A 70 -17.55 20.81 -22.48
CA LEU A 70 -18.83 21.07 -21.81
C LEU A 70 -19.16 22.57 -21.83
N GLU A 71 -18.74 23.28 -22.88
CA GLU A 71 -19.24 24.64 -23.12
C GLU A 71 -20.75 24.59 -23.26
N GLY A 72 -21.47 25.16 -22.27
CA GLY A 72 -22.90 25.24 -22.23
C GLY A 72 -23.65 24.25 -21.33
N ALA A 73 -22.95 23.42 -20.54
CA ALA A 73 -23.61 22.55 -19.58
C ALA A 73 -24.20 23.35 -18.41
N VAL A 74 -25.52 23.21 -18.21
CA VAL A 74 -26.21 23.72 -17.03
C VAL A 74 -25.87 22.76 -15.86
N HIS A 75 -25.19 23.27 -14.85
CA HIS A 75 -24.93 22.51 -13.62
C HIS A 75 -26.13 22.66 -12.67
N PRO A 76 -26.99 21.65 -12.50
CA PRO A 76 -28.06 21.72 -11.52
C PRO A 76 -27.45 21.77 -10.10
N ALA A 77 -27.91 22.72 -9.30
CA ALA A 77 -27.58 22.81 -7.90
C ALA A 77 -28.82 22.59 -7.05
N GLY A 78 -28.66 21.91 -5.93
CA GLY A 78 -29.71 21.70 -4.94
C GLY A 78 -29.24 22.18 -3.57
N ILE A 79 -30.17 22.65 -2.76
CA ILE A 79 -29.93 23.01 -1.36
C ILE A 79 -30.87 22.17 -0.49
N LEU A 80 -30.27 21.51 0.52
CA LEU A 80 -31.01 20.86 1.59
C LEU A 80 -30.72 21.61 2.88
N GLY A 81 -31.75 22.16 3.53
CA GLY A 81 -31.64 22.88 4.79
C GLY A 81 -32.48 22.21 5.87
N VAL A 82 -32.01 22.31 7.12
CA VAL A 82 -32.75 21.90 8.32
C VAL A 82 -32.82 23.08 9.25
N GLU A 83 -34.03 23.45 9.70
CA GLU A 83 -34.24 24.45 10.73
C GLU A 83 -34.35 23.77 12.09
N LEU A 84 -33.62 24.27 13.06
CA LEU A 84 -33.58 23.74 14.43
C LEU A 84 -33.78 24.81 15.44
N GLU A 85 -34.58 24.53 16.44
CA GLU A 85 -34.66 25.31 17.67
C GLU A 85 -33.76 24.65 18.72
N ILE A 86 -32.70 25.37 19.13
CA ILE A 86 -31.75 24.86 20.12
C ILE A 86 -31.93 25.67 21.41
N GLY A 87 -32.30 24.98 22.48
CA GLY A 87 -32.42 25.57 23.81
C GLY A 87 -31.09 26.10 24.35
N SER A 88 -31.16 26.97 25.34
CA SER A 88 -29.95 27.49 26.00
C SER A 88 -29.10 26.35 26.57
N GLN A 89 -27.81 26.30 26.21
CA GLN A 89 -26.83 25.26 26.60
C GLN A 89 -27.13 23.84 26.08
N ALA A 90 -28.03 23.70 25.10
CA ALA A 90 -28.24 22.44 24.40
C ALA A 90 -27.33 22.33 23.20
N GLU A 91 -26.98 21.08 22.84
CA GLU A 91 -26.24 20.73 21.65
C GLU A 91 -27.08 19.74 20.84
N THR A 92 -27.08 19.87 19.53
CA THR A 92 -27.80 18.98 18.63
C THR A 92 -26.97 18.67 17.41
N GLU A 93 -26.83 17.40 17.09
CA GLU A 93 -26.19 16.95 15.86
C GLU A 93 -27.22 16.71 14.78
N VAL A 94 -26.94 17.19 13.57
CA VAL A 94 -27.76 16.94 12.39
C VAL A 94 -26.92 16.18 11.37
N PRO A 95 -27.20 14.88 11.13
CA PRO A 95 -26.50 14.13 10.12
C PRO A 95 -26.99 14.49 8.72
N PHE A 96 -26.09 14.82 7.80
CA PHE A 96 -26.34 14.89 6.37
C PHE A 96 -25.72 13.70 5.69
N VAL A 97 -26.50 13.01 4.85
CA VAL A 97 -26.05 11.83 4.11
C VAL A 97 -26.03 12.18 2.63
N LEU A 98 -24.83 12.07 2.03
CA LEU A 98 -24.64 12.18 0.59
C LEU A 98 -24.47 10.78 -0.01
N THR A 99 -25.34 10.42 -0.94
CA THR A 99 -25.29 9.13 -1.64
C THR A 99 -25.45 9.32 -3.13
N TRP A 100 -24.83 8.41 -3.88
CA TRP A 100 -25.03 8.27 -5.32
C TRP A 100 -25.20 6.80 -5.67
N HIS A 101 -25.81 6.54 -6.82
CA HIS A 101 -26.05 5.19 -7.29
C HIS A 101 -25.78 5.10 -8.78
N THR A 102 -24.69 4.45 -9.14
CA THR A 102 -24.25 4.17 -10.50
C THR A 102 -24.20 2.65 -10.68
N PRO A 103 -25.32 1.98 -10.99
CA PRO A 103 -25.38 0.52 -10.97
C PRO A 103 -24.67 -0.15 -12.13
N THR A 104 -24.40 0.60 -13.20
CA THR A 104 -23.85 0.09 -14.46
C THR A 104 -22.38 0.48 -14.63
N HIS A 105 -21.61 -0.43 -15.22
CA HIS A 105 -20.26 -0.17 -15.71
C HIS A 105 -20.09 -0.92 -17.03
N VAL A 106 -19.98 -0.18 -18.13
CA VAL A 106 -19.77 -0.71 -19.47
C VAL A 106 -18.45 -0.19 -20.04
N THR A 107 -17.84 -0.98 -20.91
CA THR A 107 -16.56 -0.60 -21.56
C THR A 107 -16.74 -0.45 -23.05
N THR A 108 -15.82 0.25 -23.71
CA THR A 108 -15.94 0.51 -25.16
C THR A 108 -15.77 -0.74 -26.02
N ARG A 109 -15.05 -1.76 -25.53
CA ARG A 109 -14.86 -3.03 -26.25
C ARG A 109 -16.11 -3.89 -26.19
N ASP A 110 -16.74 -3.96 -25.02
CA ASP A 110 -17.88 -4.83 -24.74
C ASP A 110 -19.08 -4.00 -24.28
N PRO A 111 -19.65 -3.15 -25.16
CA PRO A 111 -20.71 -2.20 -24.78
C PRO A 111 -22.02 -2.89 -24.37
N GLU A 112 -22.21 -4.14 -24.78
CA GLU A 112 -23.38 -4.96 -24.41
C GLU A 112 -23.18 -5.65 -23.03
N LEU A 113 -21.97 -5.67 -22.49
CA LEU A 113 -21.66 -6.28 -21.20
C LEU A 113 -21.66 -5.23 -20.10
N ASP A 114 -22.66 -5.28 -19.22
CA ASP A 114 -22.70 -4.47 -18.01
C ASP A 114 -22.02 -5.22 -16.86
N TYR A 115 -20.78 -4.87 -16.56
CA TYR A 115 -20.05 -5.37 -15.40
C TYR A 115 -20.69 -4.96 -14.08
N GLY A 116 -21.39 -3.82 -14.05
CA GLY A 116 -22.03 -3.23 -12.89
C GLY A 116 -21.08 -2.97 -11.72
N HIS A 117 -21.66 -2.54 -10.61
CA HIS A 117 -20.95 -2.37 -9.35
C HIS A 117 -21.52 -3.29 -8.27
N TYR A 118 -20.66 -3.84 -7.40
CA TYR A 118 -21.04 -4.83 -6.39
C TYR A 118 -22.17 -4.36 -5.47
N TYR A 119 -22.11 -3.10 -5.03
CA TYR A 119 -23.11 -2.55 -4.12
C TYR A 119 -24.52 -2.51 -4.73
N SER A 120 -24.64 -2.46 -6.06
CA SER A 120 -25.94 -2.48 -6.75
C SER A 120 -26.71 -3.80 -6.57
N ARG A 121 -26.05 -4.86 -6.10
CA ARG A 121 -26.71 -6.11 -5.68
C ARG A 121 -27.54 -5.95 -4.41
N HIS A 122 -27.18 -4.99 -3.58
CA HIS A 122 -27.75 -4.78 -2.25
C HIS A 122 -28.68 -3.56 -2.22
N PHE A 123 -28.40 -2.57 -3.05
CA PHE A 123 -29.12 -1.30 -3.06
C PHE A 123 -29.66 -0.99 -4.46
N PRO A 124 -31.00 -0.88 -4.62
CA PRO A 124 -31.61 -0.59 -5.92
C PRO A 124 -31.55 0.89 -6.30
N SER A 125 -31.22 1.79 -5.37
CA SER A 125 -31.23 3.25 -5.60
C SER A 125 -30.32 3.98 -4.60
N ALA A 126 -30.00 5.24 -4.90
CA ALA A 126 -29.30 6.13 -3.95
C ALA A 126 -30.13 6.34 -2.67
N GLY A 127 -31.46 6.42 -2.77
CA GLY A 127 -32.35 6.50 -1.61
C GLY A 127 -32.23 5.29 -0.70
N ALA A 128 -32.16 4.06 -1.25
CA ALA A 128 -31.95 2.85 -0.46
C ALA A 128 -30.57 2.83 0.25
N VAL A 129 -29.54 3.38 -0.38
CA VAL A 129 -28.22 3.57 0.28
C VAL A 129 -28.33 4.56 1.43
N ALA A 130 -29.02 5.70 1.20
CA ALA A 130 -29.20 6.73 2.23
C ALA A 130 -29.97 6.18 3.44
N GLU A 131 -31.07 5.47 3.21
CA GLU A 131 -31.86 4.84 4.26
C GLU A 131 -31.03 3.85 5.08
N HIS A 132 -30.27 2.98 4.42
CA HIS A 132 -29.37 2.05 5.09
C HIS A 132 -28.32 2.77 5.93
N LEU A 133 -27.69 3.82 5.43
CA LEU A 133 -26.71 4.60 6.15
C LEU A 133 -27.31 5.30 7.38
N LEU A 134 -28.49 5.92 7.24
CA LEU A 134 -29.20 6.56 8.36
C LEU A 134 -29.54 5.56 9.48
N GLN A 135 -29.83 4.32 9.14
CA GLN A 135 -30.12 3.26 10.11
C GLN A 135 -28.85 2.69 10.77
N THR A 136 -27.74 2.65 10.04
CA THR A 136 -26.52 1.92 10.45
C THR A 136 -25.35 2.83 10.79
N TRP A 137 -25.44 4.15 10.54
CA TRP A 137 -24.31 5.06 10.69
C TRP A 137 -23.67 5.05 12.10
N PRO A 138 -24.41 4.93 13.24
CA PRO A 138 -23.76 4.90 14.55
C PRO A 138 -22.86 3.66 14.70
N ILE A 139 -23.28 2.52 14.14
CA ILE A 139 -22.49 1.28 14.14
C ILE A 139 -21.25 1.48 13.28
N ARG A 140 -21.41 2.03 12.05
CA ARG A 140 -20.29 2.26 11.13
C ARG A 140 -19.28 3.26 11.68
N LEU A 141 -19.77 4.32 12.30
CA LEU A 141 -18.93 5.32 12.96
C LEU A 141 -18.13 4.69 14.11
N ASN A 142 -18.75 3.84 14.92
CA ASN A 142 -18.07 3.15 16.01
C ASN A 142 -17.02 2.15 15.49
N GLU A 143 -17.30 1.44 14.40
CA GLU A 143 -16.32 0.55 13.75
C GLU A 143 -15.12 1.33 13.19
N THR A 144 -15.37 2.48 12.56
CA THR A 144 -14.31 3.37 12.05
C THR A 144 -13.48 3.96 13.20
N ARG A 145 -14.15 4.42 14.25
CA ARG A 145 -13.48 4.92 15.46
C ARG A 145 -12.64 3.84 16.12
N ALA A 146 -13.13 2.59 16.18
CA ALA A 146 -12.37 1.50 16.78
C ALA A 146 -11.02 1.26 16.08
N LEU A 147 -10.92 1.41 14.75
CA LEU A 147 -9.64 1.37 14.04
C LEU A 147 -8.80 2.61 14.36
N ALA A 148 -9.40 3.80 14.28
CA ALA A 148 -8.69 5.04 14.54
C ALA A 148 -8.13 5.08 15.98
N ASP A 149 -8.96 4.72 16.97
CA ASP A 149 -8.56 4.66 18.38
C ASP A 149 -7.46 3.63 18.61
N PHE A 150 -7.57 2.45 17.99
CA PHE A 150 -6.56 1.41 18.10
C PHE A 150 -5.18 1.87 17.59
N ILE A 151 -5.15 2.64 16.51
CA ILE A 151 -3.91 3.17 15.96
C ILE A 151 -3.42 4.38 16.75
N THR A 152 -4.30 5.34 17.10
CA THR A 152 -3.91 6.61 17.73
C THR A 152 -3.60 6.48 19.22
N GLN A 153 -4.15 5.48 19.92
CA GLN A 153 -3.88 5.21 21.34
C GLN A 153 -2.60 4.38 21.57
N SER A 154 -1.87 4.06 20.51
CA SER A 154 -0.59 3.35 20.59
C SER A 154 0.58 4.31 20.80
N ASP A 155 1.79 3.75 20.97
CA ASP A 155 3.02 4.55 21.08
C ASP A 155 3.61 4.97 19.72
N LEU A 156 2.79 4.97 18.66
CA LEU A 156 3.18 5.54 17.37
C LEU A 156 3.24 7.07 17.46
N PRO A 157 4.19 7.71 16.77
CA PRO A 157 4.15 9.17 16.62
C PRO A 157 2.80 9.61 16.05
N PRO A 158 2.17 10.68 16.57
CA PRO A 158 0.82 11.12 16.16
C PRO A 158 0.69 11.30 14.63
N TRP A 159 1.70 11.93 13.99
CA TRP A 159 1.71 12.12 12.54
C TRP A 159 1.69 10.80 11.77
N MET A 160 2.35 9.75 12.30
CA MET A 160 2.37 8.44 11.67
C MET A 160 1.03 7.72 11.82
N ALA A 161 0.39 7.83 12.98
CA ALA A 161 -0.95 7.31 13.22
C ALA A 161 -1.97 7.95 12.25
N GLU A 162 -1.93 9.27 12.09
CA GLU A 162 -2.74 10.01 11.13
C GLU A 162 -2.47 9.59 9.69
N LYS A 163 -1.19 9.43 9.32
CA LYS A 163 -0.79 8.98 7.98
C LYS A 163 -1.36 7.60 7.66
N LEU A 164 -1.22 6.63 8.56
CA LEU A 164 -1.76 5.27 8.36
C LEU A 164 -3.27 5.28 8.11
N ILE A 165 -4.02 6.13 8.81
CA ILE A 165 -5.47 6.26 8.64
C ILE A 165 -5.79 6.93 7.30
N ASN A 166 -5.14 8.04 7.00
CA ASN A 166 -5.41 8.84 5.80
C ASN A 166 -5.05 8.11 4.50
N ASP A 167 -3.96 7.37 4.50
CA ASP A 167 -3.46 6.63 3.32
C ASP A 167 -4.41 5.50 2.86
N ASN A 168 -5.44 5.16 3.66
CA ASN A 168 -6.50 4.23 3.26
C ASN A 168 -7.48 4.80 2.23
N THR A 169 -7.43 6.07 1.91
CA THR A 169 -8.33 6.73 0.94
C THR A 169 -8.36 6.03 -0.42
N VAL A 170 -7.23 5.45 -0.85
CA VAL A 170 -7.15 4.69 -2.11
C VAL A 170 -8.10 3.51 -2.19
N GLN A 171 -8.57 2.98 -1.06
CA GLN A 171 -9.58 1.91 -1.03
C GLN A 171 -10.94 2.38 -1.57
N SER A 172 -11.23 3.67 -1.50
CA SER A 172 -12.48 4.25 -2.02
C SER A 172 -12.29 5.00 -3.33
N SER A 173 -11.12 5.64 -3.54
CA SER A 173 -10.89 6.47 -4.73
C SER A 173 -10.37 5.69 -5.94
N ASN A 174 -9.64 4.58 -5.71
CA ASN A 174 -8.93 3.84 -6.76
C ASN A 174 -9.49 2.44 -6.99
N THR A 175 -10.79 2.20 -6.79
CA THR A 175 -11.34 0.85 -6.88
C THR A 175 -12.58 0.76 -7.77
N ILE A 176 -12.63 -0.32 -8.52
CA ILE A 176 -13.84 -0.83 -9.17
C ILE A 176 -14.07 -2.24 -8.63
N VAL A 177 -15.22 -2.46 -7.97
CA VAL A 177 -15.66 -3.80 -7.60
C VAL A 177 -16.87 -4.14 -8.44
N THR A 178 -16.72 -5.07 -9.36
CA THR A 178 -17.78 -5.44 -10.30
C THR A 178 -18.96 -6.11 -9.58
N ARG A 179 -20.12 -6.20 -10.27
CA ARG A 179 -21.28 -6.94 -9.73
C ARG A 179 -20.95 -8.39 -9.39
N ALA A 180 -20.00 -9.01 -10.08
CA ALA A 180 -19.53 -10.36 -9.78
C ALA A 180 -18.67 -10.45 -8.50
N GLY A 181 -18.12 -9.34 -8.04
CA GLY A 181 -17.22 -9.28 -6.87
C GLY A 181 -15.74 -9.24 -7.23
N ASP A 182 -15.40 -9.06 -8.52
CA ASP A 182 -14.00 -8.91 -8.93
C ASP A 182 -13.52 -7.48 -8.64
N LEU A 183 -12.37 -7.38 -7.99
CA LEU A 183 -11.67 -6.11 -7.75
C LEU A 183 -10.78 -5.77 -8.94
N PHE A 184 -10.84 -4.51 -9.33
CA PHE A 184 -9.88 -3.86 -10.21
C PHE A 184 -9.42 -2.56 -9.55
N THR A 185 -8.11 -2.40 -9.39
CA THR A 185 -7.53 -1.21 -8.78
C THR A 185 -7.06 -0.25 -9.86
N LEU A 186 -7.58 0.98 -9.88
CA LEU A 186 -7.07 2.04 -10.73
C LEU A 186 -5.64 2.41 -10.30
N GLU A 187 -4.72 2.45 -11.24
CA GLU A 187 -3.34 2.84 -10.98
C GLU A 187 -3.26 4.26 -10.44
N ALA A 188 -3.96 5.18 -11.11
CA ALA A 188 -4.09 6.54 -10.66
C ALA A 188 -5.52 7.06 -10.96
N SER A 189 -6.08 7.84 -10.07
CA SER A 189 -7.43 8.38 -10.14
C SER A 189 -7.40 9.90 -9.99
N PRO A 190 -8.15 10.68 -10.78
CA PRO A 190 -9.17 10.25 -11.74
C PRO A 190 -8.71 10.20 -13.22
N MET A 191 -7.51 10.67 -13.56
CA MET A 191 -7.18 11.08 -14.93
C MET A 191 -6.35 10.08 -15.73
N MET A 192 -5.58 9.20 -15.07
CA MET A 192 -4.65 8.33 -15.77
C MET A 192 -5.37 7.24 -16.56
N PHE A 193 -5.39 7.34 -17.88
CA PHE A 193 -5.86 6.40 -18.93
C PHE A 193 -6.85 5.29 -18.55
N GLY A 194 -7.22 5.14 -17.27
CA GLY A 194 -8.02 4.03 -16.76
C GLY A 194 -7.24 2.72 -16.59
N ALA A 195 -5.91 2.75 -16.52
CA ALA A 195 -5.07 1.58 -16.30
C ALA A 195 -5.43 0.88 -14.99
N LEU A 196 -5.52 -0.46 -15.02
CA LEU A 196 -6.00 -1.27 -13.91
C LEU A 196 -4.96 -2.27 -13.44
N GLY A 197 -4.86 -2.40 -12.13
CA GLY A 197 -4.15 -3.47 -11.44
C GLY A 197 -2.64 -3.32 -11.39
N THR A 198 -1.99 -2.61 -12.28
CA THR A 198 -0.55 -2.35 -12.43
C THR A 198 0.33 -3.21 -11.52
N LEU A 199 0.73 -4.39 -12.01
CA LEU A 199 1.18 -5.51 -11.17
C LEU A 199 2.48 -5.24 -10.38
N ASP A 200 3.38 -4.45 -10.92
CA ASP A 200 4.61 -4.03 -10.25
C ASP A 200 4.32 -3.05 -9.11
N GLN A 201 3.44 -2.08 -9.35
CA GLN A 201 3.01 -1.12 -8.34
C GLN A 201 2.26 -1.83 -7.21
N ARG A 202 1.50 -2.86 -7.53
CA ARG A 202 0.79 -3.69 -6.55
C ARG A 202 1.69 -4.24 -5.45
N LEU A 203 2.95 -4.53 -5.75
CA LEU A 203 3.89 -5.07 -4.76
C LEU A 203 4.04 -4.15 -3.55
N VAL A 204 4.08 -2.84 -3.78
CA VAL A 204 4.24 -1.81 -2.75
C VAL A 204 2.92 -1.11 -2.38
N SER A 205 1.86 -1.21 -3.20
CA SER A 205 0.64 -0.43 -3.04
C SER A 205 -0.50 -1.14 -2.30
N HIS A 206 -0.48 -2.47 -2.24
CA HIS A 206 -1.64 -3.25 -1.79
C HIS A 206 -1.66 -3.71 -0.32
N PRO A 207 -0.83 -3.20 0.62
CA PRO A 207 -0.95 -3.64 2.01
C PRO A 207 -2.34 -3.33 2.58
N ALA A 208 -2.96 -2.18 2.24
CA ALA A 208 -4.29 -1.86 2.73
C ALA A 208 -5.36 -2.86 2.23
N PHE A 209 -5.28 -3.30 0.98
CA PHE A 209 -6.22 -4.31 0.45
C PHE A 209 -5.95 -5.70 1.04
N SER A 210 -4.70 -6.12 1.14
CA SER A 210 -4.36 -7.42 1.75
C SER A 210 -4.74 -7.48 3.23
N LEU A 211 -4.58 -6.37 3.97
CA LEU A 211 -4.89 -6.30 5.40
C LEU A 211 -6.39 -6.22 5.69
N PHE A 212 -7.15 -5.39 4.93
CA PHE A 212 -8.55 -5.10 5.26
C PHE A 212 -9.56 -5.84 4.38
N TYR A 213 -9.19 -6.17 3.13
CA TYR A 213 -10.06 -6.81 2.14
C TYR A 213 -9.36 -7.98 1.42
N PRO A 214 -8.85 -8.99 2.14
CA PRO A 214 -8.03 -10.06 1.54
C PRO A 214 -8.77 -10.84 0.44
N ASP A 215 -10.10 -11.00 0.51
CA ASP A 215 -10.85 -11.68 -0.56
C ASP A 215 -10.87 -10.87 -1.85
N LEU A 216 -11.01 -9.54 -1.77
CA LEU A 216 -10.92 -8.66 -2.92
C LEU A 216 -9.50 -8.66 -3.50
N ASN A 217 -8.48 -8.58 -2.65
CA ASN A 217 -7.08 -8.70 -3.07
C ASN A 217 -6.83 -10.00 -3.84
N ARG A 218 -7.38 -11.12 -3.38
CA ARG A 218 -7.29 -12.43 -4.06
C ARG A 218 -8.02 -12.46 -5.39
N SER A 219 -9.19 -11.78 -5.50
CA SER A 219 -9.91 -11.74 -6.78
C SER A 219 -9.09 -11.10 -7.88
N GLU A 220 -8.34 -10.05 -7.56
CA GLU A 220 -7.44 -9.40 -8.51
C GLU A 220 -6.22 -10.25 -8.85
N LEU A 221 -5.60 -10.96 -7.88
CA LEU A 221 -4.53 -11.94 -8.14
C LEU A 221 -5.01 -13.08 -9.05
N ARG A 222 -6.25 -13.57 -8.87
CA ARG A 222 -6.87 -14.55 -9.76
C ARG A 222 -7.00 -14.01 -11.19
N THR A 223 -7.34 -12.74 -11.34
CA THR A 223 -7.41 -12.11 -12.66
C THR A 223 -6.05 -12.12 -13.34
N PHE A 224 -4.98 -11.77 -12.65
CA PHE A 224 -3.62 -11.89 -13.20
C PHE A 224 -3.24 -13.33 -13.57
N ALA A 225 -3.60 -14.31 -12.74
CA ALA A 225 -3.35 -15.73 -13.03
C ALA A 225 -4.10 -16.22 -14.29
N ARG A 226 -5.34 -15.74 -14.52
CA ARG A 226 -6.12 -16.02 -15.75
C ARG A 226 -5.52 -15.36 -16.99
N LEU A 227 -4.91 -14.18 -16.83
CA LEU A 227 -4.30 -13.42 -17.92
C LEU A 227 -2.83 -13.80 -18.18
N GLN A 228 -2.27 -14.72 -17.39
CA GLN A 228 -0.91 -15.21 -17.58
C GLN A 228 -0.71 -15.79 -18.96
N ARG A 229 0.35 -15.41 -19.66
CA ARG A 229 0.67 -15.86 -21.01
C ARG A 229 1.19 -17.32 -21.02
N PRO A 230 1.16 -17.97 -22.19
CA PRO A 230 1.64 -19.36 -22.32
C PRO A 230 3.11 -19.56 -21.91
N ASP A 231 3.96 -18.55 -22.10
CA ASP A 231 5.37 -18.56 -21.68
C ASP A 231 5.57 -18.38 -20.16
N GLY A 232 4.50 -18.11 -19.42
CA GLY A 232 4.52 -17.86 -17.99
C GLY A 232 4.68 -16.40 -17.60
N SER A 233 4.91 -15.50 -18.54
CA SER A 233 4.96 -14.05 -18.26
C SER A 233 3.59 -13.53 -17.84
N LEU A 234 3.61 -12.43 -17.11
CA LEU A 234 2.40 -11.78 -16.62
C LEU A 234 2.21 -10.42 -17.28
N PRO A 235 0.95 -10.00 -17.50
CA PRO A 235 0.66 -8.68 -18.02
C PRO A 235 1.01 -7.60 -17.00
N HIS A 236 1.35 -6.41 -17.48
CA HIS A 236 1.56 -5.24 -16.64
C HIS A 236 0.24 -4.79 -16.01
N PHE A 237 -0.83 -4.75 -16.81
CA PHE A 237 -2.17 -4.38 -16.41
C PHE A 237 -3.15 -5.57 -16.49
N ASN A 238 -4.19 -5.53 -15.67
CA ASN A 238 -5.28 -6.50 -15.76
C ASN A 238 -6.52 -5.93 -16.47
N GLY A 239 -6.38 -4.81 -17.17
CA GLY A 239 -7.41 -4.17 -17.96
C GLY A 239 -7.30 -2.66 -18.02
N ASN A 240 -8.35 -2.06 -18.53
CA ASN A 240 -8.57 -0.61 -18.57
C ASN A 240 -10.02 -0.30 -18.25
N ALA A 241 -10.28 0.62 -17.33
CA ALA A 241 -11.59 0.97 -16.83
C ALA A 241 -12.59 1.41 -17.90
N HIS A 242 -12.09 1.97 -19.01
CA HIS A 242 -12.90 2.50 -20.10
C HIS A 242 -12.96 1.55 -21.31
N VAL A 243 -11.92 0.72 -21.50
CA VAL A 243 -11.77 -0.10 -22.70
C VAL A 243 -12.20 -1.54 -22.46
N ALA A 244 -11.63 -2.24 -21.47
CA ALA A 244 -11.95 -3.61 -21.14
C ALA A 244 -11.47 -3.98 -19.74
N LEU A 245 -12.30 -4.59 -18.93
CA LEU A 245 -11.92 -5.17 -17.64
C LEU A 245 -11.40 -6.62 -17.83
N GLY A 246 -10.43 -7.02 -17.04
CA GLY A 246 -9.91 -8.38 -17.06
C GLY A 246 -9.31 -8.79 -18.42
N SER A 247 -8.59 -7.87 -19.07
CA SER A 247 -8.00 -8.08 -20.40
C SER A 247 -6.54 -7.64 -20.42
N ALA A 248 -5.67 -8.51 -20.92
CA ALA A 248 -4.26 -8.21 -21.17
C ALA A 248 -4.00 -7.45 -22.49
N GLU A 249 -5.01 -7.31 -23.35
CA GLU A 249 -4.86 -6.70 -24.68
C GLU A 249 -4.81 -5.17 -24.67
N VAL A 250 -5.00 -4.55 -23.50
CA VAL A 250 -4.94 -3.09 -23.30
C VAL A 250 -3.58 -2.65 -22.76
N GLU A 251 -2.56 -3.47 -22.91
CA GLU A 251 -1.19 -3.12 -22.53
C GLU A 251 -0.61 -2.09 -23.49
N TYR A 252 -0.01 -1.05 -22.93
CA TYR A 252 0.64 0.03 -23.67
C TYR A 252 2.06 -0.35 -24.15
N GLY A 253 2.21 -1.57 -24.72
CA GLY A 253 3.49 -2.05 -25.26
C GLY A 253 4.47 -2.60 -24.22
N VAL A 254 4.05 -2.72 -22.96
CA VAL A 254 4.89 -3.24 -21.87
C VAL A 254 4.59 -4.72 -21.66
N THR A 255 5.53 -5.57 -22.03
CA THR A 255 5.36 -7.03 -21.88
C THR A 255 6.64 -7.67 -21.35
N GLY A 256 6.46 -8.74 -20.56
CA GLY A 256 7.57 -9.63 -20.19
C GLY A 256 8.60 -9.05 -19.23
N TRP A 257 8.26 -8.02 -18.46
CA TRP A 257 9.15 -7.53 -17.42
C TRP A 257 9.29 -8.56 -16.29
N PRO A 258 10.53 -8.92 -15.91
CA PRO A 258 10.76 -9.91 -14.86
C PRO A 258 10.14 -9.54 -13.50
N ASP A 259 10.17 -8.28 -13.13
CA ASP A 259 9.65 -7.80 -11.85
C ASP A 259 8.13 -7.94 -11.72
N LEU A 260 7.36 -8.01 -12.82
CA LEU A 260 5.93 -8.34 -12.77
C LEU A 260 5.72 -9.78 -12.25
N ALA A 261 6.50 -10.73 -12.75
CA ALA A 261 6.44 -12.11 -12.30
C ALA A 261 6.92 -12.26 -10.85
N CYS A 262 7.96 -11.53 -10.46
CA CYS A 262 8.42 -11.45 -9.08
C CYS A 262 7.30 -10.91 -8.16
N SER A 263 6.66 -9.81 -8.55
CA SER A 263 5.56 -9.20 -7.80
C SER A 263 4.41 -10.17 -7.55
N PHE A 264 3.96 -10.88 -8.60
CA PHE A 264 2.90 -11.88 -8.49
C PHE A 264 3.24 -13.02 -7.51
N ILE A 265 4.44 -13.60 -7.64
CA ILE A 265 4.92 -14.69 -6.79
C ILE A 265 4.95 -14.26 -5.32
N ILE A 266 5.54 -13.10 -5.04
CA ILE A 266 5.67 -12.55 -3.69
C ILE A 266 4.30 -12.32 -3.06
N GLN A 267 3.36 -11.72 -3.80
CA GLN A 267 2.03 -11.41 -3.29
C GLN A 267 1.19 -12.66 -3.02
N CYS A 268 1.26 -13.68 -3.87
CA CYS A 268 0.58 -14.96 -3.62
C CYS A 268 1.11 -15.67 -2.37
N TYR A 269 2.43 -15.66 -2.17
CA TYR A 269 3.06 -16.24 -0.99
C TYR A 269 2.73 -15.44 0.28
N ARG A 270 2.79 -14.11 0.22
CA ARG A 270 2.45 -13.20 1.32
C ARG A 270 1.01 -13.42 1.78
N ASP A 271 0.04 -13.45 0.86
CA ASP A 271 -1.35 -13.72 1.19
C ASP A 271 -1.50 -15.03 1.97
N TRP A 272 -0.86 -16.10 1.51
CA TRP A 272 -0.91 -17.39 2.18
C TRP A 272 -0.31 -17.36 3.58
N THR A 273 0.86 -16.75 3.75
CA THR A 273 1.52 -16.68 5.07
C THR A 273 0.77 -15.81 6.06
N GLU A 274 0.17 -14.71 5.60
CA GLU A 274 -0.58 -13.79 6.45
C GLU A 274 -1.99 -14.28 6.79
N THR A 275 -2.61 -15.08 5.93
CA THR A 275 -4.01 -15.50 6.10
C THR A 275 -4.17 -16.97 6.46
N GLY A 276 -3.22 -17.84 6.10
CA GLY A 276 -3.33 -19.28 6.24
C GLY A 276 -4.26 -19.95 5.22
N GLU A 277 -4.75 -19.23 4.19
CA GLU A 277 -5.73 -19.73 3.22
C GLU A 277 -5.08 -20.70 2.20
N ALA A 278 -4.97 -21.95 2.61
CA ALA A 278 -4.36 -23.00 1.81
C ALA A 278 -5.09 -23.21 0.47
N GLY A 279 -6.41 -23.06 0.41
CA GLY A 279 -7.21 -23.24 -0.81
C GLY A 279 -6.79 -22.27 -1.91
N PHE A 280 -6.69 -20.98 -1.58
CA PHE A 280 -6.21 -19.96 -2.53
C PHE A 280 -4.76 -20.21 -2.96
N TYR A 281 -3.88 -20.53 -2.01
CA TYR A 281 -2.48 -20.82 -2.35
C TYR A 281 -2.36 -22.00 -3.33
N GLN A 282 -3.07 -23.11 -3.09
CA GLN A 282 -3.08 -24.26 -3.97
C GLN A 282 -3.65 -23.93 -5.36
N GLU A 283 -4.68 -23.09 -5.43
CA GLU A 283 -5.23 -22.58 -6.67
C GLU A 283 -4.20 -21.78 -7.48
N MET A 284 -3.40 -20.94 -6.83
CA MET A 284 -2.41 -20.07 -7.46
C MET A 284 -1.09 -20.79 -7.81
N LEU A 285 -0.80 -21.90 -7.16
CA LEU A 285 0.48 -22.59 -7.25
C LEU A 285 0.90 -22.96 -8.71
N PRO A 286 0.01 -23.44 -9.60
CA PRO A 286 0.37 -23.66 -11.00
C PRO A 286 0.81 -22.39 -11.74
N ALA A 287 0.13 -21.27 -11.52
CA ALA A 287 0.48 -19.98 -12.13
C ALA A 287 1.80 -19.45 -11.57
N LEU A 288 2.01 -19.60 -10.26
CA LEU A 288 3.24 -19.23 -9.58
C LEU A 288 4.44 -19.98 -10.16
N TRP A 289 4.32 -21.31 -10.40
CA TRP A 289 5.41 -22.08 -10.99
C TRP A 289 5.68 -21.74 -12.46
N ARG A 290 4.65 -21.45 -13.26
CA ARG A 290 4.86 -20.96 -14.64
C ARG A 290 5.59 -19.60 -14.64
N ALA A 291 5.26 -18.70 -13.71
CA ALA A 291 5.97 -17.43 -13.55
C ALA A 291 7.44 -17.65 -13.14
N ALA A 292 7.71 -18.62 -12.26
CA ALA A 292 9.07 -18.98 -11.87
C ALA A 292 9.87 -19.58 -13.06
N ASP A 293 9.25 -20.44 -13.86
CA ASP A 293 9.88 -21.03 -15.05
C ASP A 293 10.17 -19.95 -16.12
N PHE A 294 9.27 -18.95 -16.29
CA PHE A 294 9.51 -17.78 -17.14
C PHE A 294 10.74 -16.99 -16.66
N LEU A 295 10.84 -16.67 -15.36
CA LEU A 295 11.98 -15.95 -14.81
C LEU A 295 13.32 -16.69 -15.00
N LEU A 296 13.31 -18.01 -14.78
CA LEU A 296 14.49 -18.85 -15.01
C LEU A 296 14.91 -18.93 -16.49
N ALA A 297 13.94 -18.82 -17.41
CA ALA A 297 14.20 -18.81 -18.86
C ALA A 297 14.63 -17.42 -19.37
N ALA A 298 14.31 -16.36 -18.63
CA ALA A 298 14.70 -15.00 -18.97
C ALA A 298 16.17 -14.67 -18.67
N ASP A 299 16.89 -15.53 -17.96
CA ASP A 299 18.36 -15.48 -17.80
C ASP A 299 19.02 -15.94 -19.12
N GLN A 300 19.26 -14.99 -20.03
CA GLN A 300 19.73 -15.27 -21.40
C GLN A 300 21.24 -15.41 -21.50
N ASP A 301 22.01 -14.78 -20.63
CA ASP A 301 23.47 -14.81 -20.64
C ASP A 301 24.06 -15.76 -19.59
N GLY A 302 23.22 -16.36 -18.74
CA GLY A 302 23.59 -17.38 -17.78
C GLY A 302 24.19 -16.86 -16.49
N ASP A 303 24.04 -15.56 -16.20
CA ASP A 303 24.55 -14.90 -15.01
C ASP A 303 23.65 -15.09 -13.77
N GLY A 304 22.48 -15.72 -13.97
CA GLY A 304 21.49 -16.04 -12.95
C GLY A 304 20.45 -14.95 -12.69
N VAL A 305 20.51 -13.83 -13.41
CA VAL A 305 19.57 -12.70 -13.29
C VAL A 305 18.71 -12.63 -14.55
N PRO A 306 17.38 -12.58 -14.45
CA PRO A 306 16.54 -12.45 -15.64
C PRO A 306 16.70 -11.08 -16.29
N GLU A 307 16.87 -11.07 -17.63
CA GLU A 307 16.88 -9.86 -18.43
C GLU A 307 15.47 -9.44 -18.84
N GLY A 308 15.30 -8.15 -19.13
CA GLY A 308 14.07 -7.57 -19.62
C GLY A 308 13.91 -6.11 -19.23
N GLY A 309 12.69 -5.60 -19.42
CA GLY A 309 12.30 -4.28 -18.91
C GLY A 309 12.11 -4.29 -17.40
N SER A 310 11.75 -3.14 -16.84
CA SER A 310 11.55 -2.99 -15.40
C SER A 310 10.49 -1.94 -15.11
N SER A 311 9.77 -2.11 -14.01
CA SER A 311 8.85 -1.16 -13.39
C SER A 311 9.45 0.21 -13.04
N TRP A 312 10.77 0.33 -13.15
CA TRP A 312 11.46 1.61 -13.11
C TRP A 312 11.62 2.18 -14.53
N ASP A 313 10.53 2.33 -15.24
CA ASP A 313 10.39 2.57 -16.68
C ASP A 313 10.79 3.96 -17.17
N ILE A 314 11.48 4.74 -16.35
CA ILE A 314 11.98 6.08 -16.69
C ILE A 314 13.19 6.08 -17.64
N GLU A 315 13.90 4.95 -17.72
CA GLU A 315 15.04 4.77 -18.62
C GLU A 315 15.24 3.28 -18.95
N HIS A 316 16.07 3.03 -19.96
CA HIS A 316 16.49 1.66 -20.29
C HIS A 316 17.70 1.26 -19.45
N TYR A 317 17.66 0.05 -18.88
CA TYR A 317 18.71 -0.51 -18.04
C TYR A 317 19.37 -1.71 -18.73
N PRO A 318 20.51 -1.51 -19.43
CA PRO A 318 21.17 -2.61 -20.13
C PRO A 318 21.82 -3.61 -19.16
N GLY A 319 21.73 -4.88 -19.49
CA GLY A 319 22.28 -5.99 -18.70
C GLY A 319 21.58 -6.18 -17.35
N CYS A 320 22.36 -6.54 -16.35
CA CYS A 320 21.85 -6.72 -14.97
C CYS A 320 21.50 -5.36 -14.34
N PHE A 321 20.23 -5.12 -14.04
CA PHE A 321 19.74 -3.95 -13.30
C PHE A 321 19.54 -4.30 -11.83
N ILE A 322 20.15 -3.53 -10.93
CA ILE A 322 20.25 -3.88 -9.50
C ILE A 322 18.91 -4.04 -8.80
N ALA A 323 17.89 -3.22 -9.12
CA ALA A 323 16.58 -3.34 -8.48
C ALA A 323 15.90 -4.65 -8.85
N THR A 324 15.87 -5.01 -10.15
CA THR A 324 15.34 -6.29 -10.62
C THR A 324 16.16 -7.47 -10.09
N ALA A 325 17.50 -7.37 -10.10
CA ALA A 325 18.39 -8.43 -9.63
C ALA A 325 18.18 -8.75 -8.14
N THR A 326 18.10 -7.73 -7.29
CA THR A 326 17.85 -7.95 -5.86
C THR A 326 16.42 -8.42 -5.59
N LEU A 327 15.42 -7.89 -6.32
CA LEU A 327 14.04 -8.37 -6.24
C LEU A 327 13.93 -9.85 -6.61
N TRP A 328 14.65 -10.26 -7.67
CA TRP A 328 14.76 -11.66 -8.06
C TRP A 328 15.38 -12.54 -6.97
N LEU A 329 16.47 -12.08 -6.31
CA LEU A 329 17.03 -12.79 -5.16
C LEU A 329 16.01 -12.99 -4.04
N GLY A 330 15.21 -11.96 -3.73
CA GLY A 330 14.10 -12.05 -2.77
C GLY A 330 13.05 -13.05 -3.20
N THR A 331 12.69 -13.03 -4.48
CA THR A 331 11.72 -13.96 -5.09
C THR A 331 12.22 -15.42 -5.05
N LEU A 332 13.51 -15.66 -5.29
CA LEU A 332 14.11 -16.98 -5.16
C LEU A 332 14.03 -17.51 -3.73
N ARG A 333 14.16 -16.68 -2.70
CA ARG A 333 13.89 -17.08 -1.31
C ARG A 333 12.43 -17.48 -1.08
N VAL A 334 11.50 -16.74 -1.65
CA VAL A 334 10.06 -17.09 -1.62
C VAL A 334 9.82 -18.43 -2.30
N LEU A 335 10.34 -18.62 -3.52
CA LEU A 335 10.22 -19.87 -4.28
C LEU A 335 10.87 -21.06 -3.57
N GLU A 336 12.01 -20.84 -2.90
CA GLU A 336 12.66 -21.85 -2.06
C GLU A 336 11.72 -22.32 -0.95
N GLN A 337 11.00 -21.41 -0.27
CA GLN A 337 10.01 -21.78 0.74
C GLN A 337 8.82 -22.52 0.15
N CYS A 338 8.35 -22.10 -1.03
CA CYS A 338 7.29 -22.84 -1.75
C CYS A 338 7.72 -24.29 -2.06
N ALA A 339 8.94 -24.47 -2.58
CA ALA A 339 9.47 -25.80 -2.90
C ALA A 339 9.70 -26.66 -1.64
N LEU A 340 10.21 -26.07 -0.55
CA LEU A 340 10.40 -26.78 0.72
C LEU A 340 9.08 -27.28 1.30
N ARG A 341 8.06 -26.43 1.33
CA ARG A 341 6.73 -26.76 1.87
C ARG A 341 5.94 -27.71 0.96
N GLY A 342 6.19 -27.64 -0.36
CA GLY A 342 5.63 -28.55 -1.34
C GLY A 342 6.41 -29.87 -1.51
N HIS A 343 7.53 -30.06 -0.80
CA HIS A 343 8.44 -31.22 -0.96
C HIS A 343 8.97 -31.40 -2.39
N GLU A 344 9.13 -30.30 -3.14
CA GLU A 344 9.52 -30.30 -4.57
C GLU A 344 11.05 -30.27 -4.74
N THR A 345 11.72 -31.35 -4.42
CA THR A 345 13.20 -31.43 -4.37
C THR A 345 13.88 -31.03 -5.68
N HIS A 346 13.32 -31.40 -6.83
CA HIS A 346 13.91 -31.05 -8.13
C HIS A 346 13.89 -29.54 -8.41
N ARG A 347 12.80 -28.84 -8.00
CA ARG A 347 12.71 -27.37 -8.09
C ARG A 347 13.70 -26.72 -7.14
N LEU A 348 13.80 -27.24 -5.93
CA LEU A 348 14.70 -26.71 -4.91
C LEU A 348 16.15 -26.65 -5.38
N VAL A 349 16.63 -27.69 -6.09
CA VAL A 349 17.99 -27.73 -6.66
C VAL A 349 18.19 -26.63 -7.71
N ARG A 350 17.24 -26.48 -8.63
CA ARG A 350 17.30 -25.43 -9.67
C ARG A 350 17.27 -24.02 -9.08
N LEU A 351 16.38 -23.78 -8.11
CA LEU A 351 16.25 -22.47 -7.46
C LEU A 351 17.51 -22.09 -6.67
N ARG A 352 18.12 -23.04 -5.99
CA ARG A 352 19.36 -22.81 -5.25
C ARG A 352 20.56 -22.53 -6.16
N ASP A 353 20.61 -23.19 -7.34
CA ASP A 353 21.63 -22.89 -8.36
C ASP A 353 21.44 -21.48 -8.93
N ALA A 354 20.21 -21.09 -9.29
CA ALA A 354 19.90 -19.74 -9.74
C ALA A 354 20.23 -18.69 -8.67
N PHE A 355 19.87 -18.94 -7.41
CA PHE A 355 20.22 -18.05 -6.29
C PHE A 355 21.74 -17.87 -6.15
N ARG A 356 22.51 -18.95 -6.25
CA ARG A 356 23.97 -18.90 -6.15
C ARG A 356 24.58 -18.07 -7.27
N LYS A 357 24.13 -18.24 -8.53
CA LYS A 357 24.58 -17.48 -9.69
C LYS A 357 24.22 -16.00 -9.56
N ALA A 358 22.93 -15.68 -9.37
CA ALA A 358 22.46 -14.31 -9.21
C ALA A 358 23.16 -13.59 -8.04
N SER A 359 23.39 -14.29 -6.91
CA SER A 359 24.14 -13.73 -5.78
C SER A 359 25.58 -13.40 -6.14
N ALA A 360 26.24 -14.23 -6.97
CA ALA A 360 27.61 -13.95 -7.43
C ALA A 360 27.63 -12.71 -8.36
N THR A 361 26.68 -12.60 -9.26
CA THR A 361 26.51 -11.45 -10.17
C THR A 361 26.28 -10.17 -9.38
N VAL A 362 25.30 -10.15 -8.45
CA VAL A 362 25.05 -9.00 -7.59
C VAL A 362 26.26 -8.66 -6.71
N ALA A 363 26.99 -9.66 -6.19
CA ALA A 363 28.20 -9.43 -5.40
C ALA A 363 29.30 -8.75 -6.23
N GLY A 364 29.40 -9.06 -7.53
CA GLY A 364 30.32 -8.43 -8.48
C GLY A 364 29.97 -6.97 -8.82
N MET A 365 28.72 -6.56 -8.61
CA MET A 365 28.29 -5.16 -8.80
C MET A 365 28.65 -4.24 -7.63
N TRP A 366 29.21 -4.76 -6.54
CA TRP A 366 29.58 -3.98 -5.36
C TRP A 366 30.78 -3.06 -5.65
N ASN A 367 30.66 -1.76 -5.37
CA ASN A 367 31.71 -0.76 -5.62
C ASN A 367 32.34 -0.16 -4.34
N GLY A 368 32.03 -0.75 -3.18
CA GLY A 368 32.58 -0.33 -1.87
C GLY A 368 31.63 0.51 -1.01
N HIS A 369 30.59 1.12 -1.59
CA HIS A 369 29.62 1.94 -0.87
C HIS A 369 28.17 1.77 -1.34
N SER A 370 27.97 1.23 -2.53
CA SER A 370 26.68 0.89 -3.13
C SER A 370 26.86 -0.21 -4.17
N TYR A 371 25.79 -0.71 -4.72
CA TYR A 371 25.85 -1.52 -5.92
C TYR A 371 25.80 -0.62 -7.17
N LEU A 372 26.45 -1.04 -8.25
CA LEU A 372 26.28 -0.41 -9.57
C LEU A 372 24.79 -0.42 -9.92
N LYS A 373 24.28 0.67 -10.50
CA LYS A 373 22.88 0.73 -10.95
C LYS A 373 22.58 -0.35 -11.96
N ASN A 374 23.44 -0.48 -12.97
CA ASN A 374 23.38 -1.57 -13.94
C ASN A 374 24.78 -1.94 -14.45
N TYR A 375 24.90 -3.18 -14.93
CA TYR A 375 26.11 -3.69 -15.56
C TYR A 375 25.73 -4.71 -16.64
N ASP A 376 26.24 -4.51 -17.85
CA ASP A 376 26.14 -5.46 -18.96
C ASP A 376 27.52 -6.07 -19.25
N PRO A 377 27.78 -7.32 -18.90
CA PRO A 377 29.08 -7.95 -19.13
C PRO A 377 29.41 -8.14 -20.61
N ARG A 378 28.39 -8.21 -21.49
CA ARG A 378 28.58 -8.42 -22.94
C ARG A 378 29.13 -7.17 -23.63
N THR A 379 28.73 -5.97 -23.17
CA THR A 379 29.16 -4.70 -23.76
C THR A 379 30.15 -3.95 -22.88
N GLY A 380 30.31 -4.34 -21.60
CA GLY A 380 31.04 -3.60 -20.59
C GLY A 380 30.35 -2.31 -20.14
N SER A 381 29.10 -2.07 -20.58
CA SER A 381 28.32 -0.90 -20.18
C SER A 381 27.96 -0.98 -18.69
N LYS A 382 28.18 0.10 -17.97
CA LYS A 382 27.84 0.20 -16.55
C LYS A 382 27.46 1.61 -16.15
N SER A 383 26.62 1.73 -15.12
CA SER A 383 26.37 2.99 -14.43
C SER A 383 26.66 2.83 -12.94
N ASP A 384 27.42 3.78 -12.41
CA ASP A 384 27.75 3.88 -11.00
C ASP A 384 26.93 4.94 -10.25
N ASP A 385 25.85 5.43 -10.89
CA ASP A 385 24.83 6.20 -10.20
C ASP A 385 24.27 5.38 -9.04
N ILE A 386 24.00 6.05 -7.94
CA ILE A 386 23.47 5.42 -6.75
C ILE A 386 21.94 5.40 -6.91
N PHE A 387 21.39 4.20 -6.94
CA PHE A 387 19.99 3.96 -7.23
C PHE A 387 19.20 3.66 -5.94
N LEU A 388 18.01 4.25 -5.81
CA LEU A 388 17.17 4.13 -4.60
C LEU A 388 16.71 2.69 -4.34
N GLY A 389 16.29 1.98 -5.39
CA GLY A 389 15.66 0.65 -5.30
C GLY A 389 16.60 -0.53 -5.14
N GLN A 390 17.89 -0.32 -4.86
CA GLN A 390 18.89 -1.39 -4.81
C GLN A 390 18.70 -2.40 -3.64
N LEU A 391 17.83 -2.11 -2.68
CA LEU A 391 17.49 -2.99 -1.56
C LEU A 391 16.11 -3.67 -1.69
N ALA A 392 15.49 -3.67 -2.88
CA ALA A 392 14.14 -4.20 -3.07
C ALA A 392 13.98 -5.65 -2.62
N GLY A 393 14.92 -6.53 -2.96
CA GLY A 393 14.88 -7.93 -2.53
C GLY A 393 15.14 -8.12 -1.04
N GLU A 394 15.98 -7.27 -0.44
CA GLU A 394 16.23 -7.30 0.98
C GLU A 394 14.97 -6.90 1.78
N TRP A 395 14.22 -5.90 1.29
CA TRP A 395 12.91 -5.57 1.85
C TRP A 395 11.95 -6.76 1.82
N VAL A 396 11.83 -7.45 0.67
CA VAL A 396 10.94 -8.61 0.52
C VAL A 396 11.23 -9.68 1.58
N VAL A 397 12.49 -10.08 1.72
CA VAL A 397 12.83 -11.14 2.67
C VAL A 397 12.64 -10.71 4.11
N ARG A 398 12.91 -9.45 4.44
CA ARG A 398 12.68 -8.92 5.78
C ARG A 398 11.20 -8.81 6.10
N GLN A 399 10.40 -8.31 5.18
CA GLN A 399 8.94 -8.23 5.34
C GLN A 399 8.31 -9.62 5.56
N LEU A 400 8.81 -10.65 4.88
CA LEU A 400 8.32 -12.03 4.98
C LEU A 400 9.02 -12.89 6.04
N GLY A 401 9.97 -12.34 6.81
CA GLY A 401 10.73 -13.09 7.80
C GLY A 401 11.61 -14.19 7.21
N LEU A 402 12.11 -14.03 5.99
CA LEU A 402 12.95 -14.99 5.27
C LEU A 402 14.44 -14.68 5.47
N ALA A 403 15.30 -15.62 5.04
CA ALA A 403 16.74 -15.44 5.07
C ALA A 403 17.19 -14.28 4.16
N PRO A 404 18.19 -13.47 4.56
CA PRO A 404 18.65 -12.32 3.79
C PRO A 404 19.20 -12.71 2.43
N VAL A 405 19.23 -11.74 1.53
CA VAL A 405 19.77 -11.91 0.17
C VAL A 405 21.05 -11.13 -0.06
N LEU A 406 21.32 -10.14 0.79
CA LEU A 406 22.54 -9.33 0.76
C LEU A 406 23.30 -9.45 2.09
N PRO A 407 24.64 -9.29 2.09
CA PRO A 407 25.43 -9.20 3.31
C PRO A 407 25.00 -8.00 4.17
N GLU A 408 24.83 -8.19 5.47
CA GLU A 408 24.31 -7.14 6.37
C GLU A 408 25.22 -5.91 6.41
N ASP A 409 26.53 -6.08 6.42
CA ASP A 409 27.50 -4.98 6.37
C ASP A 409 27.33 -4.11 5.11
N ARG A 410 27.02 -4.72 3.97
CA ARG A 410 26.71 -4.00 2.73
C ARG A 410 25.36 -3.31 2.80
N VAL A 411 24.33 -3.94 3.38
CA VAL A 411 23.01 -3.31 3.60
C VAL A 411 23.17 -2.05 4.45
N GLN A 412 23.91 -2.14 5.58
CA GLN A 412 24.20 -0.99 6.43
C GLN A 412 24.96 0.12 5.68
N THR A 413 25.94 -0.23 4.85
CA THR A 413 26.71 0.72 4.06
C THR A 413 25.84 1.40 3.00
N VAL A 414 24.97 0.64 2.32
CA VAL A 414 24.02 1.18 1.34
C VAL A 414 23.05 2.16 2.00
N LEU A 415 22.45 1.78 3.14
CA LEU A 415 21.53 2.66 3.88
C LEU A 415 22.22 3.96 4.28
N ALA A 416 23.43 3.90 4.84
CA ALA A 416 24.20 5.09 5.19
C ALA A 416 24.49 5.97 3.96
N THR A 417 24.79 5.36 2.82
CA THR A 417 25.03 6.07 1.56
C THR A 417 23.76 6.74 1.04
N LEU A 418 22.62 6.02 1.05
CA LEU A 418 21.33 6.56 0.62
C LEU A 418 20.88 7.73 1.51
N TYR A 419 20.92 7.60 2.83
CA TYR A 419 20.57 8.70 3.73
C TYR A 419 21.49 9.90 3.57
N ARG A 420 22.79 9.69 3.37
CA ARG A 420 23.75 10.79 3.17
C ARG A 420 23.55 11.53 1.85
N LEU A 421 23.23 10.84 0.76
CA LEU A 421 23.21 11.43 -0.59
C LEU A 421 21.80 11.75 -1.09
N HIS A 422 20.86 10.80 -0.95
CA HIS A 422 19.45 11.02 -1.34
C HIS A 422 18.67 11.74 -0.24
N GLY A 423 19.01 11.52 1.02
CA GLY A 423 18.42 12.16 2.19
C GLY A 423 19.03 13.52 2.56
N ASP A 424 19.94 14.08 1.73
CA ASP A 424 20.54 15.40 1.93
C ASP A 424 19.48 16.51 1.85
N ARG A 425 19.04 17.00 3.01
CA ARG A 425 17.94 17.98 3.13
C ARG A 425 18.31 19.40 2.68
N ASP A 426 19.59 19.69 2.51
CA ASP A 426 20.03 20.95 1.92
C ASP A 426 19.79 20.97 0.40
N ARG A 427 19.75 19.77 -0.23
CA ARG A 427 19.55 19.61 -1.68
C ARG A 427 18.14 19.14 -2.03
N TYR A 428 17.57 18.23 -1.23
CA TYR A 428 16.36 17.50 -1.59
C TYR A 428 15.32 17.54 -0.48
N ARG A 429 14.09 17.82 -0.83
CA ARG A 429 12.91 17.68 0.07
C ARG A 429 12.47 16.24 0.18
N LEU A 430 12.58 15.51 -0.92
CA LEU A 430 12.28 14.07 -1.02
C LEU A 430 13.48 13.34 -1.61
N MET A 431 13.65 12.07 -1.31
CA MET A 431 14.73 11.27 -1.86
C MET A 431 14.56 11.11 -3.37
N PRO A 432 15.47 11.60 -4.22
CA PRO A 432 15.45 11.32 -5.65
C PRO A 432 15.65 9.82 -5.91
N ILE A 433 15.15 9.32 -7.03
CA ILE A 433 15.30 7.90 -7.40
C ILE A 433 16.75 7.52 -7.70
N GLN A 434 17.57 8.46 -8.12
CA GLN A 434 18.99 8.25 -8.41
C GLN A 434 19.81 9.53 -8.23
N VAL A 435 21.05 9.36 -7.81
CA VAL A 435 22.05 10.43 -7.71
C VAL A 435 23.41 9.94 -8.17
N GLN A 436 24.27 10.87 -8.59
CA GLN A 436 25.69 10.61 -8.83
C GLN A 436 26.44 10.40 -7.51
N ARG A 437 27.70 9.97 -7.58
CA ARG A 437 28.56 9.73 -6.40
C ARG A 437 28.77 10.96 -5.50
N ASP A 438 28.69 12.17 -6.09
CA ASP A 438 28.79 13.45 -5.37
C ASP A 438 27.43 13.93 -4.82
N GLY A 439 26.37 13.14 -4.99
CA GLY A 439 25.00 13.44 -4.57
C GLY A 439 24.26 14.40 -5.50
N ARG A 440 24.77 14.75 -6.67
CA ARG A 440 24.04 15.55 -7.67
C ARG A 440 23.11 14.68 -8.49
N LEU A 441 22.06 15.29 -9.03
CA LEU A 441 21.19 14.61 -10.00
C LEU A 441 21.97 14.37 -11.30
N PRO A 442 21.83 13.20 -11.95
CA PRO A 442 22.35 12.99 -13.29
C PRO A 442 21.72 13.96 -14.31
N ASP A 443 22.51 14.37 -15.30
CA ASP A 443 22.00 15.19 -16.41
C ASP A 443 21.25 14.32 -17.43
N ARG A 444 20.03 13.94 -17.09
CA ARG A 444 19.13 13.15 -17.95
C ARG A 444 17.67 13.37 -17.58
N LYS A 445 16.79 13.03 -18.51
CA LYS A 445 15.35 13.17 -18.35
C LYS A 445 14.87 12.40 -17.11
N TYR A 446 14.00 13.00 -16.33
CA TYR A 446 13.40 12.41 -15.10
C TYR A 446 14.37 12.12 -13.95
N ALA A 447 15.65 12.48 -14.04
CA ALA A 447 16.61 12.26 -12.95
C ALA A 447 16.24 12.99 -11.64
N TRP A 448 15.47 14.07 -11.75
CA TRP A 448 15.01 14.88 -10.63
C TRP A 448 13.76 14.34 -9.93
N HIS A 449 13.17 13.26 -10.44
CA HIS A 449 12.00 12.65 -9.81
C HIS A 449 12.34 12.00 -8.45
N ALA A 450 11.44 12.18 -7.51
CA ALA A 450 11.31 11.36 -6.32
C ALA A 450 10.05 10.48 -6.45
N TRP A 451 10.19 9.23 -6.02
CA TRP A 451 9.08 8.28 -5.85
C TRP A 451 8.99 7.94 -4.37
N PRO A 452 8.29 8.77 -3.58
CA PRO A 452 8.40 8.73 -2.13
C PRO A 452 8.03 7.38 -1.50
N GLN A 453 7.01 6.70 -2.04
CA GLN A 453 6.57 5.40 -1.54
C GLN A 453 7.60 4.30 -1.76
N TYR A 454 8.39 4.38 -2.84
CA TYR A 454 9.51 3.46 -3.07
C TYR A 454 10.66 3.72 -2.10
N GLY A 455 10.95 4.99 -1.81
CA GLY A 455 11.90 5.36 -0.76
C GLY A 455 11.46 4.83 0.61
N LEU A 456 10.20 5.04 0.95
CA LEU A 456 9.59 4.54 2.17
C LEU A 456 9.70 3.01 2.30
N VAL A 457 9.44 2.26 1.22
CA VAL A 457 9.44 0.79 1.26
C VAL A 457 10.86 0.22 1.16
N PHE A 458 11.64 0.63 0.16
CA PHE A 458 12.92 -0.01 -0.13
C PHE A 458 14.10 0.57 0.66
N VAL A 459 13.94 1.73 1.29
CA VAL A 459 14.95 2.35 2.14
C VAL A 459 14.51 2.36 3.59
N ASP A 460 13.42 3.09 3.90
CA ASP A 460 13.04 3.34 5.29
C ASP A 460 12.55 2.06 6.01
N CYS A 461 11.75 1.19 5.35
CA CYS A 461 11.38 -0.09 5.95
C CYS A 461 12.59 -1.01 6.16
N VAL A 462 13.56 -1.05 5.21
CA VAL A 462 14.80 -1.83 5.40
C VAL A 462 15.61 -1.28 6.56
N ALA A 463 15.70 0.04 6.69
CA ALA A 463 16.38 0.69 7.81
C ALA A 463 15.74 0.37 9.16
N LEU A 464 14.40 0.38 9.24
CA LEU A 464 13.65 -0.04 10.43
C LEU A 464 14.00 -1.48 10.83
N TYR A 465 13.95 -2.41 9.87
CA TYR A 465 14.33 -3.81 10.10
C TYR A 465 15.83 -3.97 10.48
N SER A 466 16.67 -3.02 10.11
CA SER A 466 18.12 -2.99 10.38
C SER A 466 18.49 -2.25 11.68
N GLY A 467 17.49 -1.84 12.47
CA GLY A 467 17.70 -1.12 13.74
C GLY A 467 18.02 0.37 13.60
N GLN A 468 17.88 0.97 12.40
CA GLN A 468 18.12 2.39 12.14
C GLN A 468 16.83 3.23 12.27
N ALA A 469 16.04 2.99 13.30
CA ALA A 469 14.70 3.57 13.46
C ALA A 469 14.70 5.11 13.42
N SER A 470 15.68 5.76 14.06
CA SER A 470 15.74 7.23 14.10
C SER A 470 15.89 7.86 12.71
N ALA A 471 16.76 7.30 11.86
CA ALA A 471 16.98 7.81 10.50
C ALA A 471 15.74 7.56 9.62
N ALA A 472 15.17 6.36 9.70
CA ALA A 472 13.97 5.98 8.97
C ALA A 472 12.77 6.86 9.34
N LEU A 473 12.47 7.00 10.63
CA LEU A 473 11.35 7.84 11.09
C LEU A 473 11.52 9.31 10.72
N ALA A 474 12.74 9.84 10.77
CA ALA A 474 13.02 11.21 10.32
C ALA A 474 12.79 11.38 8.80
N SER A 475 13.14 10.38 8.01
CA SER A 475 12.88 10.37 6.56
C SER A 475 11.39 10.33 6.25
N ILE A 476 10.66 9.42 6.90
CA ILE A 476 9.21 9.25 6.72
C ILE A 476 8.46 10.50 7.19
N ALA A 477 8.86 11.10 8.32
CA ALA A 477 8.26 12.34 8.81
C ALA A 477 8.49 13.52 7.85
N ALA A 478 9.64 13.59 7.20
CA ALA A 478 9.90 14.61 6.19
C ALA A 478 9.04 14.40 4.92
N PHE A 479 8.82 13.16 4.52
CA PHE A 479 7.89 12.84 3.44
C PHE A 479 6.44 13.22 3.82
N ASP A 480 5.99 12.83 5.01
CA ASP A 480 4.66 13.17 5.51
C ASP A 480 4.45 14.69 5.58
N HIS A 481 5.46 15.43 6.08
CA HIS A 481 5.44 16.90 6.09
C HIS A 481 5.26 17.50 4.69
N VAL A 482 5.95 16.96 3.68
CA VAL A 482 5.80 17.44 2.30
C VAL A 482 4.38 17.22 1.80
N VAL A 483 3.81 16.05 1.98
CA VAL A 483 2.47 15.71 1.51
C VAL A 483 1.40 16.49 2.28
N ARG A 484 1.47 16.46 3.60
CA ARG A 484 0.44 17.02 4.47
C ARG A 484 0.51 18.55 4.56
N ASP A 485 1.72 19.09 4.83
CA ASP A 485 1.87 20.48 5.20
C ASP A 485 2.27 21.38 4.02
N VAL A 486 3.03 20.86 3.05
CA VAL A 486 3.46 21.62 1.87
C VAL A 486 2.44 21.48 0.73
N ASN A 487 2.12 20.25 0.34
CA ASN A 487 1.21 19.98 -0.78
C ASN A 487 -0.28 20.04 -0.38
N LYS A 488 -0.60 20.00 0.94
CA LYS A 488 -1.97 20.01 1.48
C LYS A 488 -2.84 18.84 0.99
N THR A 489 -2.22 17.67 0.76
CA THR A 489 -2.88 16.44 0.30
C THR A 489 -2.67 15.29 1.28
N PRO A 490 -3.11 15.38 2.55
CA PRO A 490 -2.76 14.42 3.60
C PRO A 490 -3.28 13.01 3.37
N TRP A 491 -4.26 12.83 2.49
CA TRP A 491 -4.91 11.55 2.18
C TRP A 491 -4.59 11.00 0.79
N ALA A 492 -3.74 11.68 0.02
CA ALA A 492 -3.42 11.26 -1.33
C ALA A 492 -2.01 11.67 -1.73
N THR A 493 -1.32 10.76 -2.38
CA THR A 493 0.03 10.99 -2.87
C THR A 493 0.08 10.67 -4.35
N THR A 494 0.74 11.51 -5.14
CA THR A 494 1.06 11.20 -6.53
C THR A 494 2.31 10.32 -6.61
N LEU A 495 2.55 9.66 -7.74
CA LEU A 495 3.77 8.87 -7.90
C LEU A 495 5.00 9.78 -8.00
N TRP A 496 4.95 10.78 -8.87
CA TRP A 496 6.10 11.60 -9.21
C TRP A 496 6.08 12.97 -8.55
N HIS A 497 7.18 13.27 -7.87
CA HIS A 497 7.44 14.57 -7.26
C HIS A 497 8.81 15.08 -7.74
N ASP A 498 8.98 16.40 -7.81
CA ASP A 498 10.32 16.99 -7.90
C ASP A 498 11.04 16.81 -6.55
N ALA A 499 12.13 16.08 -6.55
CA ALA A 499 12.90 15.78 -5.34
C ALA A 499 13.40 17.04 -4.63
N ARG A 500 13.70 18.12 -5.37
CA ARG A 500 14.27 19.37 -4.84
C ARG A 500 13.22 20.21 -4.11
N THR A 501 12.00 20.26 -4.65
CA THR A 501 10.91 21.11 -4.13
C THR A 501 9.90 20.33 -3.32
N GLY A 502 9.76 19.02 -3.55
CA GLY A 502 8.71 18.18 -2.99
C GLY A 502 7.35 18.34 -3.67
N GLN A 503 7.25 19.22 -4.70
CA GLN A 503 5.99 19.42 -5.41
C GLN A 503 5.70 18.24 -6.34
N PRO A 504 4.42 17.84 -6.49
CA PRO A 504 4.02 16.91 -7.54
C PRO A 504 4.46 17.39 -8.92
N ASP A 505 4.84 16.48 -9.80
CA ASP A 505 5.14 16.79 -11.20
C ASP A 505 3.84 16.95 -12.01
N PHE A 506 3.24 18.12 -11.95
CA PHE A 506 2.01 18.43 -12.66
C PHE A 506 2.16 18.51 -14.19
N GLU A 507 3.36 18.53 -14.73
CA GLU A 507 3.60 18.45 -16.18
C GLU A 507 3.42 17.02 -16.69
N SER A 508 3.63 16.03 -15.81
CA SER A 508 3.38 14.62 -16.09
C SER A 508 1.95 14.23 -15.70
N PHE A 509 1.33 13.36 -16.50
CA PHE A 509 0.04 12.75 -16.14
C PHE A 509 0.11 11.92 -14.86
N ILE A 510 1.25 11.32 -14.54
CA ILE A 510 1.46 10.50 -13.33
C ILE A 510 1.61 11.38 -12.07
N GLY A 511 2.04 12.64 -12.23
CA GLY A 511 2.16 13.58 -11.12
C GLY A 511 0.87 14.28 -10.73
N ARG A 512 -0.24 14.07 -11.46
CA ARG A 512 -1.51 14.78 -11.23
C ARG A 512 -2.51 14.02 -10.38
N ASP A 513 -2.42 12.71 -10.40
CA ASP A 513 -3.46 11.83 -9.88
C ASP A 513 -3.06 11.15 -8.58
N TRP A 514 -4.05 10.79 -7.79
CA TRP A 514 -3.85 10.02 -6.58
C TRP A 514 -3.45 8.60 -6.94
N TYR A 515 -2.25 8.24 -6.58
CA TYR A 515 -1.64 7.00 -7.03
C TYR A 515 -1.93 5.85 -6.06
N MET A 516 -2.14 4.65 -6.60
CA MET A 516 -2.51 3.44 -5.85
C MET A 516 -1.53 3.09 -4.72
N ASN A 517 -0.27 3.52 -4.80
CA ASN A 517 0.75 3.20 -3.80
C ASN A 517 0.74 4.11 -2.55
N THR A 518 -0.24 5.00 -2.41
CA THR A 518 -0.40 5.85 -1.23
C THR A 518 -0.40 5.03 0.07
N ALA A 519 -1.06 3.85 0.06
CA ALA A 519 -1.16 2.97 1.24
C ALA A 519 0.12 2.20 1.60
N ALA A 520 1.25 2.44 0.94
CA ALA A 520 2.55 1.80 1.25
C ALA A 520 3.01 2.03 2.70
N SER A 521 2.52 3.07 3.37
CA SER A 521 2.80 3.36 4.78
C SER A 521 2.46 2.21 5.74
N TRP A 522 1.53 1.34 5.40
CA TRP A 522 1.21 0.17 6.22
C TRP A 522 2.36 -0.82 6.35
N PHE A 523 3.30 -0.86 5.39
CA PHE A 523 4.54 -1.63 5.54
C PHE A 523 5.47 -1.04 6.61
N VAL A 524 5.40 0.26 6.87
CA VAL A 524 6.17 0.91 7.94
C VAL A 524 5.76 0.35 9.31
N LEU A 525 4.45 0.14 9.52
CA LEU A 525 3.96 -0.45 10.77
C LEU A 525 4.55 -1.85 11.00
N SER A 526 4.53 -2.70 9.98
CA SER A 526 5.12 -4.04 10.06
C SER A 526 6.65 -3.98 10.27
N ALA A 527 7.33 -3.04 9.63
CA ALA A 527 8.77 -2.87 9.77
C ALA A 527 9.16 -2.35 11.17
N LEU A 528 8.39 -1.40 11.71
CA LEU A 528 8.62 -0.83 13.03
C LEU A 528 8.43 -1.86 14.14
N THR A 529 7.39 -2.68 14.05
CA THR A 529 7.12 -3.75 15.01
C THR A 529 7.99 -4.99 14.79
N GLY A 530 8.61 -5.11 13.61
CA GLY A 530 9.28 -6.34 13.18
C GLY A 530 8.32 -7.52 13.02
N PHE A 531 7.01 -7.28 13.07
CA PHE A 531 6.01 -8.32 13.12
C PHE A 531 5.67 -8.86 11.74
N THR A 532 5.67 -10.18 11.60
CA THR A 532 5.21 -10.90 10.41
C THR A 532 4.63 -12.25 10.84
N PRO A 533 3.37 -12.57 10.52
CA PRO A 533 2.80 -13.89 10.78
C PRO A 533 3.23 -14.89 9.69
N ASP A 534 3.37 -16.13 10.09
CA ASP A 534 3.44 -17.30 9.19
C ASP A 534 2.40 -18.31 9.68
N GLU A 535 1.15 -18.05 9.32
CA GLU A 535 0.00 -18.81 9.79
C GLU A 535 0.10 -20.31 9.46
N PRO A 536 0.52 -20.72 8.22
CA PRO A 536 0.69 -22.12 7.91
C PRO A 536 1.76 -22.83 8.76
N ALA A 537 2.77 -22.10 9.21
CA ALA A 537 3.84 -22.63 10.05
C ALA A 537 3.55 -22.48 11.55
N ALA A 538 2.42 -21.89 11.93
CA ALA A 538 2.11 -21.51 13.31
C ALA A 538 3.27 -20.73 13.97
N ALA A 539 3.83 -19.76 13.22
CA ALA A 539 4.99 -18.99 13.63
C ALA A 539 4.71 -17.48 13.54
N LEU A 540 5.32 -16.73 14.45
CA LEU A 540 5.32 -15.27 14.43
C LEU A 540 6.76 -14.79 14.36
N THR A 541 7.07 -13.89 13.44
CA THR A 541 8.32 -13.14 13.45
C THR A 541 8.11 -11.84 14.21
N MET A 542 9.00 -11.46 15.09
CA MET A 542 8.98 -10.20 15.83
C MET A 542 10.40 -9.79 16.24
N GLY A 543 10.55 -8.53 16.66
CA GLY A 543 11.82 -8.00 17.10
C GLY A 543 11.61 -6.86 18.10
N SER A 544 12.71 -6.29 18.60
CA SER A 544 12.63 -5.15 19.49
C SER A 544 12.50 -3.86 18.67
N ALA A 545 11.36 -3.19 18.81
CA ALA A 545 11.14 -1.85 18.29
C ALA A 545 11.55 -0.74 19.30
N LEU A 546 12.11 -1.12 20.46
CA LEU A 546 12.55 -0.17 21.48
C LEU A 546 13.78 0.62 21.02
N ALA A 547 13.66 1.95 21.00
CA ALA A 547 14.82 2.81 20.91
C ALA A 547 15.71 2.66 22.18
N PRO A 548 17.02 2.97 22.09
CA PRO A 548 17.95 2.79 23.22
C PRO A 548 17.52 3.51 24.51
N ASP A 549 16.85 4.66 24.39
CA ASP A 549 16.37 5.52 25.48
C ASP A 549 14.97 5.17 25.97
N GLN A 550 14.25 4.28 25.27
CA GLN A 550 12.91 3.85 25.65
C GLN A 550 12.93 2.67 26.61
N SER A 551 12.09 2.72 27.66
CA SER A 551 11.90 1.62 28.60
C SER A 551 10.74 0.69 28.22
N THR A 552 9.77 1.20 27.49
CA THR A 552 8.57 0.45 27.04
C THR A 552 8.06 1.02 25.73
N VAL A 553 7.38 0.16 24.97
CA VAL A 553 6.62 0.52 23.78
C VAL A 553 5.45 -0.44 23.61
N CYS A 554 4.32 0.07 23.15
CA CYS A 554 3.15 -0.71 22.79
C CYS A 554 2.68 -0.28 21.38
N HIS A 555 2.86 -1.15 20.42
CA HIS A 555 2.49 -0.91 19.02
C HIS A 555 1.29 -1.75 18.59
N PRO A 556 0.45 -1.23 17.69
CA PRO A 556 -0.62 -2.00 17.08
C PRO A 556 -0.03 -3.01 16.08
N VAL A 557 -0.62 -4.19 16.03
CA VAL A 557 -0.38 -5.20 15.00
C VAL A 557 -1.68 -5.38 14.22
N VAL A 558 -1.62 -5.16 12.91
CA VAL A 558 -2.76 -5.29 12.00
C VAL A 558 -2.46 -6.39 10.99
N THR A 559 -3.31 -7.41 10.97
CA THR A 559 -3.23 -8.52 10.01
C THR A 559 -4.58 -8.74 9.34
N PRO A 560 -4.65 -9.52 8.26
CA PRO A 560 -5.94 -9.86 7.63
C PRO A 560 -6.88 -10.67 8.53
N ARG A 561 -6.35 -11.31 9.58
CA ARG A 561 -7.10 -12.22 10.45
C ARG A 561 -7.46 -11.59 11.78
N TYR A 562 -6.60 -10.74 12.32
CA TYR A 562 -6.78 -10.18 13.67
C TYR A 562 -6.04 -8.85 13.84
N TRP A 563 -6.48 -8.08 14.82
CA TRP A 563 -5.68 -7.02 15.42
C TRP A 563 -5.13 -7.51 16.76
N ALA A 564 -3.92 -7.08 17.07
CA ALA A 564 -3.25 -7.39 18.32
C ALA A 564 -2.41 -6.21 18.80
N THR A 565 -2.01 -6.22 20.06
CA THR A 565 -0.98 -5.33 20.57
C THR A 565 0.32 -6.09 20.77
N LEU A 566 1.44 -5.45 20.45
CA LEU A 566 2.79 -5.92 20.75
C LEU A 566 3.44 -4.94 21.72
N ALA A 567 3.46 -5.31 22.99
CA ALA A 567 4.11 -4.54 24.05
C ALA A 567 5.49 -5.10 24.34
N ILE A 568 6.51 -4.23 24.38
CA ILE A 568 7.88 -4.60 24.70
C ILE A 568 8.35 -3.71 25.85
N ARG A 569 8.85 -4.30 26.93
CA ARG A 569 9.35 -3.60 28.10
C ARG A 569 10.76 -4.04 28.43
N ARG A 570 11.65 -3.08 28.62
CA ARG A 570 13.02 -3.34 29.11
C ARG A 570 12.98 -3.72 30.59
N THR A 571 13.69 -4.77 30.95
CA THR A 571 13.82 -5.25 32.33
C THR A 571 15.31 -5.25 32.71
N ALA A 572 15.61 -5.50 33.98
CA ALA A 572 17.00 -5.64 34.44
C ALA A 572 17.76 -6.83 33.80
N GLN A 573 17.01 -7.82 33.27
CA GLN A 573 17.58 -9.06 32.73
C GLN A 573 17.45 -9.15 31.19
N GLY A 574 16.74 -8.23 30.54
CA GLY A 574 16.50 -8.27 29.10
C GLY A 574 15.21 -7.56 28.68
N LEU A 575 14.41 -8.20 27.86
CA LEU A 575 13.14 -7.66 27.37
C LEU A 575 11.99 -8.61 27.77
N ASN A 576 10.89 -8.01 28.25
CA ASN A 576 9.60 -8.68 28.37
C ASN A 576 8.75 -8.28 27.17
N VAL A 577 8.32 -9.27 26.40
CA VAL A 577 7.53 -9.12 25.17
C VAL A 577 6.16 -9.73 25.39
N THR A 578 5.12 -8.95 25.20
CA THR A 578 3.73 -9.39 25.34
C THR A 578 2.96 -9.15 24.05
N PHE A 579 2.41 -10.22 23.47
CA PHE A 579 1.55 -10.16 22.29
C PHE A 579 0.12 -10.54 22.69
N THR A 580 -0.85 -9.67 22.42
CA THR A 580 -2.25 -9.86 22.86
C THR A 580 -3.21 -9.61 21.70
N PRO A 581 -3.94 -10.64 21.20
CA PRO A 581 -5.03 -10.44 20.25
C PRO A 581 -6.18 -9.64 20.89
N ILE A 582 -6.66 -8.62 20.19
CA ILE A 582 -7.74 -7.74 20.65
C ILE A 582 -8.99 -7.78 19.78
N ARG A 583 -8.88 -8.29 18.56
CA ARG A 583 -10.01 -8.46 17.64
C ARG A 583 -9.71 -9.54 16.61
N PHE A 584 -10.68 -10.37 16.31
CA PHE A 584 -10.62 -11.35 15.22
C PHE A 584 -11.60 -11.00 14.12
N PHE A 585 -11.18 -11.17 12.86
CA PHE A 585 -12.00 -11.03 11.65
C PHE A 585 -12.21 -12.39 10.99
N ARG A 586 -11.25 -13.32 11.18
CA ARG A 586 -11.28 -14.67 10.62
C ARG A 586 -10.76 -15.66 11.65
N GLY A 587 -11.58 -16.68 11.93
CA GLY A 587 -11.30 -17.58 13.05
C GLY A 587 -11.47 -16.87 14.40
N ASP A 588 -11.06 -17.54 15.47
CA ASP A 588 -11.15 -17.07 16.86
C ASP A 588 -9.88 -17.35 17.66
N THR A 589 -8.86 -17.90 16.99
CA THR A 589 -7.60 -18.32 17.62
C THR A 589 -6.40 -18.06 16.70
N ILE A 590 -5.25 -17.83 17.33
CA ILE A 590 -3.93 -17.83 16.69
C ILE A 590 -3.14 -18.98 17.31
N ARG A 591 -2.68 -19.90 16.47
CA ARG A 591 -1.80 -20.98 16.91
C ARG A 591 -0.35 -20.55 16.78
N VAL A 592 0.41 -20.65 17.87
CA VAL A 592 1.84 -20.28 17.90
C VAL A 592 2.64 -21.45 18.48
N GLN A 593 3.57 -21.98 17.67
CA GLN A 593 4.52 -23.01 18.08
C GLN A 593 5.94 -22.46 18.17
N ARG A 594 6.22 -21.43 17.36
CA ARG A 594 7.54 -20.85 17.22
C ARG A 594 7.47 -19.34 17.09
N ILE A 595 8.41 -18.67 17.74
CA ILE A 595 8.68 -17.25 17.54
C ILE A 595 10.03 -17.13 16.83
N ARG A 596 10.06 -16.43 15.73
CA ARG A 596 11.28 -16.03 15.04
C ARG A 596 11.65 -14.64 15.51
N TRP A 597 12.74 -14.55 16.27
CA TRP A 597 13.20 -13.30 16.84
C TRP A 597 14.21 -12.62 15.92
N ARG A 598 14.03 -11.33 15.66
CA ARG A 598 14.98 -10.50 14.92
C ARG A 598 16.10 -10.05 15.88
N GLY A 599 17.31 -10.52 15.66
CA GLY A 599 18.47 -10.24 16.50
C GLY A 599 18.97 -11.46 17.25
N GLN A 600 20.08 -11.32 17.95
CA GLN A 600 20.72 -12.40 18.68
C GLN A 600 20.18 -12.51 20.11
N LEU A 601 19.95 -13.72 20.57
CA LEU A 601 19.46 -14.02 21.90
C LEU A 601 20.35 -15.04 22.60
N ASN A 602 20.56 -14.82 23.90
CA ASN A 602 21.19 -15.81 24.77
C ASN A 602 20.15 -16.81 25.31
N GLN A 603 18.96 -16.32 25.69
CA GLN A 603 17.92 -17.12 26.33
C GLN A 603 16.52 -16.57 26.01
N ALA A 604 15.53 -17.45 26.10
CA ALA A 604 14.11 -17.08 26.04
C ALA A 604 13.29 -17.95 27.00
N HIS A 605 12.30 -17.35 27.64
CA HIS A 605 11.35 -18.02 28.54
C HIS A 605 9.91 -17.67 28.17
N CYS A 606 9.02 -18.67 28.22
CA CYS A 606 7.58 -18.47 28.11
C CYS A 606 6.96 -18.77 29.50
N GLY A 607 6.60 -17.72 30.23
CA GLY A 607 6.27 -17.81 31.64
C GLY A 607 7.48 -18.35 32.44
N THR A 608 7.28 -19.39 33.22
CA THR A 608 8.36 -20.04 34.02
C THR A 608 9.14 -21.11 33.26
N ARG A 609 8.80 -21.39 31.99
CA ARG A 609 9.41 -22.47 31.20
C ARG A 609 10.45 -21.91 30.24
N SER A 610 11.64 -22.51 30.25
CA SER A 610 12.67 -22.21 29.25
C SER A 610 12.24 -22.68 27.85
N CYS A 611 12.50 -21.87 26.85
CA CYS A 611 12.31 -22.20 25.44
C CYS A 611 13.64 -22.75 24.86
N VAL A 612 13.54 -23.60 23.86
CA VAL A 612 14.69 -23.96 23.04
C VAL A 612 14.93 -22.80 22.05
N VAL A 613 16.15 -22.30 22.03
CA VAL A 613 16.58 -21.20 21.14
C VAL A 613 17.59 -21.76 20.17
N GLU A 614 17.29 -21.66 18.87
CA GLU A 614 18.14 -22.15 17.79
C GLU A 614 18.56 -20.99 16.87
N THR A 615 19.79 -21.01 16.40
CA THR A 615 20.26 -20.03 15.45
C THR A 615 19.70 -20.35 14.06
N ALA A 616 18.92 -19.44 13.52
CA ALA A 616 18.36 -19.49 12.16
C ALA A 616 18.76 -18.20 11.39
N ALA A 617 20.08 -17.94 11.32
CA ALA A 617 20.64 -16.67 10.85
C ALA A 617 19.87 -15.99 9.70
N PRO A 618 19.52 -14.71 9.81
CA PRO A 618 19.90 -13.74 10.84
C PRO A 618 18.98 -13.73 12.08
N TYR A 619 18.05 -14.66 12.16
CA TYR A 619 17.05 -14.78 13.22
C TYR A 619 17.49 -15.80 14.28
N MET A 620 16.82 -15.77 15.42
CA MET A 620 16.82 -16.82 16.41
C MET A 620 15.42 -17.43 16.47
N ASP A 621 15.28 -18.72 16.22
CA ASP A 621 14.01 -19.43 16.37
C ASP A 621 13.84 -19.86 17.82
N ILE A 622 12.76 -19.40 18.45
CA ILE A 622 12.35 -19.72 19.82
C ILE A 622 11.24 -20.74 19.72
N HIS A 623 11.51 -21.98 20.05
CA HIS A 623 10.53 -23.05 20.08
C HIS A 623 9.79 -23.04 21.41
N LEU A 624 8.49 -22.82 21.39
CA LEU A 624 7.68 -22.81 22.60
C LEU A 624 7.60 -24.22 23.17
N PRO A 625 7.74 -24.40 24.51
CA PRO A 625 7.71 -25.71 25.16
C PRO A 625 6.36 -26.44 24.99
N VAL A 626 5.29 -25.66 24.73
CA VAL A 626 3.96 -26.13 24.37
C VAL A 626 3.39 -25.15 23.35
N PRO A 627 2.81 -25.62 22.24
CA PRO A 627 2.09 -24.75 21.33
C PRO A 627 1.01 -23.93 22.06
N GLN A 628 0.91 -22.64 21.77
CA GLN A 628 -0.07 -21.75 22.35
C GLN A 628 -1.24 -21.56 21.38
N GLU A 629 -2.46 -21.55 21.92
CA GLU A 629 -3.65 -21.11 21.21
C GLU A 629 -4.14 -19.81 21.85
N LEU A 630 -3.92 -18.72 21.16
CA LEU A 630 -4.26 -17.39 21.66
C LEU A 630 -5.66 -17.02 21.20
N ARG A 631 -6.55 -16.81 22.16
CA ARG A 631 -7.90 -16.28 21.96
C ARG A 631 -7.94 -14.79 22.29
N LEU A 632 -9.08 -14.18 22.07
CA LEU A 632 -9.31 -12.78 22.38
C LEU A 632 -8.87 -12.46 23.82
N GLY A 633 -7.98 -11.47 23.97
CA GLY A 633 -7.44 -11.05 25.26
C GLY A 633 -6.41 -12.00 25.89
N ALA A 634 -6.17 -13.19 25.32
CA ALA A 634 -5.13 -14.10 25.83
C ALA A 634 -3.74 -13.63 25.41
N ALA A 635 -2.87 -13.35 26.37
CA ALA A 635 -1.53 -12.84 26.10
C ALA A 635 -0.49 -13.97 25.98
N LEU A 636 0.35 -13.91 24.95
CA LEU A 636 1.62 -14.62 24.90
C LEU A 636 2.71 -13.71 25.46
N THR A 637 3.33 -14.13 26.56
CA THR A 637 4.42 -13.39 27.19
C THR A 637 5.73 -14.15 27.08
N LEU A 638 6.76 -13.46 26.60
CA LEU A 638 8.12 -13.96 26.50
C LEU A 638 9.07 -13.04 27.25
N ASP A 639 9.96 -13.64 28.04
CA ASP A 639 11.15 -12.97 28.56
C ASP A 639 12.34 -13.39 27.72
N VAL A 640 12.98 -12.45 27.04
CA VAL A 640 14.12 -12.68 26.15
C VAL A 640 15.34 -11.93 26.65
N VAL A 641 16.49 -12.59 26.59
CA VAL A 641 17.80 -12.02 26.97
C VAL A 641 18.58 -11.85 25.68
N PRO A 642 18.66 -10.61 25.12
CA PRO A 642 19.48 -10.35 23.94
C PRO A 642 20.96 -10.61 24.23
N CYS A 643 21.73 -10.95 23.20
CA CYS A 643 23.18 -10.88 23.27
C CYS A 643 23.61 -9.40 23.39
N VAL A 644 24.57 -9.13 24.28
CA VAL A 644 25.11 -7.78 24.49
C VAL A 644 25.95 -7.35 23.29
#